data_2ea01c37328409cc4a115101cf29d262
#
_entry.id   2ea01c37328409cc4a115101cf29d262
#
_cell.length_a   1.000
_cell.length_b   1.000
_cell.length_c   1.000
_cell.angle_alpha   90.00
_cell.angle_beta   90.00
_cell.angle_gamma   90.00
#
_symmetry.space_group_name_H-M   'P 1'
#
loop_
_entity.id
_entity.type
_entity.pdbx_description
1 polymer ?
#
loop_
_entity_poly.entity_id
_entity_poly.type
_entity_poly.pdbx_seq_one_letter_code
_entity_poly.pdbx_strand_id
1 'polypeptide(L)'
;MLLNRNLIKNVCVLLLFAGPVAGVEQKTETVPMRLWYDRPATNWMTSALPIGNGELGALFFGGVECEQILFNEKTLWTGRTTSRGAYQKFGDVWIHFDGQEDVREYRRELSLDEAIGKVSYTSAGTHYLREYFASRPDEVIVLRLSTPEAGKKFNFSVSLADGRPGTRQEVTKDGILFRRKLDLLSYEAQLKVINEGGTLVADSNKLCVNAANSVLILLTAATNYDLSSATYVGETSGQLHKRLTDRLVRASAKGYEQLKSTHLNDYQSLFNRVRFDLKTEIPSVPTNELVRLHKEDLYLDMLYFQYGRYLMIASSRGMNLPNNLQGIWNGDNAPPWECDIHSNINIQMNYWPAEVCNLSECHEPFIRYIATEALRPGGSWQQLARSEGLRGWTVDTQSNIFGYMDWNINRPANAWYCMHLWKHYAYTQDINYLRSVAYPVMRSTCEYWFDRLQLTADSVLIAPAEWSPEHGPWEDGVAYAQQLVWQLFSETMQAVHVLRGAGIPMDEDFSGKLSEKLKRLDNGVTLGAWGQIREWREDSQKLDTLGNPHRHLSQLIALYPGNQISYHKDATYADAAKRTLESRGDLGTGWSRAWKIAAWARLQDGEHAYRLLKSALDFSTLTVISMDSDQGGVYENLFDSHPPFQIDGNFGATAGIAEMLLQSHQGFIHLLPALPAVWANGSVTGLRAEGDFTFAMEWNAGRLTQCAVTSGHGGECRIYCPAARWLKVESSKGEEVTVSSINKGLISFSTVKGETYNLK
;
A
#
# COMPACT_ATOMS: atom_id res chain seq x y z
N MET A 1 -21.08 -28.42 9.52
CA MET A 1 -20.71 -28.65 10.94
C MET A 1 -20.44 -27.26 11.54
N LEU A 2 -21.28 -26.85 12.47
CA LEU A 2 -21.34 -25.48 13.01
C LEU A 2 -20.05 -25.13 13.77
N LEU A 3 -19.24 -24.24 13.23
CA LEU A 3 -18.14 -23.64 13.93
C LEU A 3 -18.67 -22.54 14.86
N ASN A 4 -18.40 -22.73 16.11
CA ASN A 4 -18.90 -22.02 17.27
C ASN A 4 -18.51 -20.53 17.22
N ARG A 5 -19.49 -19.64 17.20
CA ARG A 5 -19.39 -18.17 17.09
C ARG A 5 -18.76 -17.43 18.31
N ASN A 6 -18.24 -18.15 19.30
CA ASN A 6 -17.88 -17.57 20.60
C ASN A 6 -16.38 -17.56 20.97
N LEU A 7 -15.46 -17.70 20.01
CA LEU A 7 -14.03 -17.78 20.34
C LEU A 7 -13.18 -16.60 19.82
N ILE A 8 -13.79 -15.50 19.35
CA ILE A 8 -13.07 -14.30 18.88
C ILE A 8 -13.47 -13.05 19.70
N LYS A 9 -13.70 -13.20 20.98
CA LYS A 9 -13.77 -12.07 21.90
C LYS A 9 -12.88 -12.40 23.10
N ASN A 10 -11.76 -11.76 23.20
CA ASN A 10 -10.77 -11.70 24.26
C ASN A 10 -9.41 -12.32 23.91
N VAL A 11 -8.68 -11.64 23.04
CA VAL A 11 -7.22 -11.54 23.14
C VAL A 11 -6.86 -10.07 22.90
N CYS A 12 -7.23 -9.21 23.85
CA CYS A 12 -6.48 -8.00 24.12
C CYS A 12 -5.30 -8.41 24.99
N VAL A 13 -4.21 -8.84 24.39
CA VAL A 13 -2.94 -8.93 25.10
C VAL A 13 -2.35 -7.52 25.08
N LEU A 14 -2.39 -6.89 26.26
CA LEU A 14 -1.56 -5.75 26.59
C LEU A 14 -0.09 -6.09 26.28
N LEU A 15 0.46 -5.51 25.24
CA LEU A 15 1.90 -5.32 25.10
C LEU A 15 2.24 -3.99 25.78
N LEU A 16 2.49 -4.05 27.06
CA LEU A 16 3.13 -3.01 27.83
C LEU A 16 4.66 -3.22 27.80
N PHE A 17 5.34 -2.10 27.55
CA PHE A 17 6.74 -1.79 27.86
C PHE A 17 7.83 -2.22 26.88
N ALA A 18 8.13 -1.31 25.95
CA ALA A 18 9.52 -0.99 25.69
C ALA A 18 9.95 0.08 26.70
N GLY A 19 10.79 -0.29 27.64
CA GLY A 19 11.40 0.66 28.56
C GLY A 19 12.34 1.62 27.79
N PRO A 20 12.58 2.84 28.28
CA PRO A 20 13.43 3.81 27.60
C PRO A 20 14.86 3.33 27.58
N VAL A 21 15.47 3.30 26.40
CA VAL A 21 16.91 3.21 26.21
C VAL A 21 17.51 4.49 26.82
N ALA A 22 18.18 4.37 27.96
CA ALA A 22 18.98 5.43 28.53
C ALA A 22 20.28 5.57 27.69
N GLY A 23 20.21 6.40 26.67
CA GLY A 23 21.35 6.77 25.83
C GLY A 23 21.01 8.08 25.15
N VAL A 24 21.51 9.19 25.74
CA VAL A 24 21.58 10.55 25.19
C VAL A 24 20.39 10.94 24.30
N GLU A 25 19.33 11.44 24.89
CA GLU A 25 18.32 12.26 24.22
C GLU A 25 18.97 13.58 23.75
N GLN A 26 19.66 13.57 22.63
CA GLN A 26 19.58 14.71 21.74
C GLN A 26 18.17 14.63 21.14
N LYS A 27 17.26 15.49 21.54
CA LYS A 27 16.07 15.86 20.78
C LYS A 27 16.55 16.43 19.45
N THR A 28 16.84 15.57 18.49
CA THR A 28 16.91 15.96 17.10
C THR A 28 15.49 16.39 16.75
N GLU A 29 15.27 17.69 16.56
CA GLU A 29 14.00 18.19 16.02
C GLU A 29 13.75 17.43 14.71
N THR A 30 12.72 16.59 14.73
CA THR A 30 12.36 15.78 13.57
C THR A 30 11.83 16.71 12.48
N VAL A 31 12.38 16.61 11.26
CA VAL A 31 11.89 17.34 10.10
C VAL A 31 10.42 16.98 9.87
N PRO A 32 9.48 17.94 9.98
CA PRO A 32 8.07 17.68 9.80
C PRO A 32 7.77 17.35 8.34
N MET A 33 6.99 16.28 8.12
CA MET A 33 6.57 15.83 6.80
C MET A 33 5.18 16.38 6.48
N ARG A 34 5.10 17.31 5.53
CA ARG A 34 3.83 17.93 5.15
C ARG A 34 3.76 18.32 3.67
N LEU A 35 2.56 18.19 3.09
CA LEU A 35 2.18 18.84 1.84
C LEU A 35 1.47 20.14 2.21
N TRP A 36 1.80 21.25 1.53
CA TRP A 36 1.10 22.51 1.77
C TRP A 36 0.97 23.37 0.50
N TYR A 37 -0.05 24.22 0.46
CA TYR A 37 -0.44 25.03 -0.68
C TYR A 37 -0.95 26.39 -0.20
N ASP A 38 -0.74 27.40 -1.02
CA ASP A 38 -1.18 28.79 -0.81
C ASP A 38 -2.54 29.10 -1.48
N ARG A 39 -3.24 28.09 -1.99
CA ARG A 39 -4.51 28.17 -2.68
C ARG A 39 -5.41 26.96 -2.44
N PRO A 40 -6.74 27.13 -2.61
CA PRO A 40 -7.68 25.99 -2.66
C PRO A 40 -7.39 25.01 -3.80
N ALA A 41 -7.84 23.78 -3.65
CA ALA A 41 -7.86 22.80 -4.72
C ALA A 41 -9.00 23.08 -5.71
N THR A 42 -8.76 22.72 -6.97
CA THR A 42 -9.74 22.89 -8.05
C THR A 42 -10.18 21.56 -8.66
N ASN A 43 -9.45 20.47 -8.38
CA ASN A 43 -9.72 19.15 -8.93
C ASN A 43 -9.43 18.07 -7.88
N TRP A 44 -10.30 17.08 -7.79
CA TRP A 44 -10.18 16.02 -6.80
C TRP A 44 -8.90 15.17 -6.99
N MET A 45 -8.57 14.84 -8.25
CA MET A 45 -7.46 13.96 -8.61
C MET A 45 -6.10 14.64 -8.49
N THR A 46 -6.02 15.91 -8.93
CA THR A 46 -4.72 16.57 -9.15
C THR A 46 -4.30 17.47 -7.99
N SER A 47 -5.22 17.98 -7.19
CA SER A 47 -4.91 19.03 -6.21
C SER A 47 -5.56 18.88 -4.84
N ALA A 48 -6.71 18.17 -4.70
CA ALA A 48 -7.31 17.94 -3.39
C ALA A 48 -6.44 17.02 -2.52
N LEU A 49 -6.52 17.18 -1.20
CA LEU A 49 -5.68 16.43 -0.26
C LEU A 49 -6.44 15.27 0.39
N PRO A 50 -5.85 14.06 0.37
CA PRO A 50 -6.51 12.87 0.86
C PRO A 50 -6.39 12.72 2.37
N ILE A 51 -7.48 12.30 3.02
CA ILE A 51 -7.50 11.71 4.36
C ILE A 51 -8.17 10.35 4.30
N GLY A 52 -7.86 9.45 5.25
CA GLY A 52 -8.47 8.13 5.26
C GLY A 52 -8.15 7.31 6.51
N ASN A 53 -8.96 6.26 6.74
CA ASN A 53 -8.82 5.38 7.89
C ASN A 53 -8.84 3.88 7.54
N GLY A 54 -8.70 3.55 6.24
CA GLY A 54 -8.75 2.19 5.71
C GLY A 54 -10.13 1.72 5.27
N GLU A 55 -11.20 2.34 5.76
CA GLU A 55 -12.61 2.10 5.38
C GLU A 55 -13.19 3.32 4.66
N LEU A 56 -13.07 4.48 5.28
CA LEU A 56 -13.48 5.78 4.76
C LEU A 56 -12.29 6.55 4.23
N GLY A 57 -12.45 7.13 3.04
CA GLY A 57 -11.53 8.09 2.47
C GLY A 57 -12.25 9.40 2.18
N ALA A 58 -11.54 10.52 2.26
CA ALA A 58 -12.06 11.78 1.78
C ALA A 58 -10.96 12.65 1.16
N LEU A 59 -11.38 13.59 0.35
CA LEU A 59 -10.57 14.60 -0.32
C LEU A 59 -11.10 15.97 0.04
N PHE A 60 -10.32 16.80 0.72
CA PHE A 60 -10.73 18.16 1.06
C PHE A 60 -10.09 19.19 0.12
N PHE A 61 -10.89 20.16 -0.31
CA PHE A 61 -10.49 21.15 -1.31
C PHE A 61 -9.96 22.44 -0.69
N GLY A 62 -10.40 22.79 0.50
CA GLY A 62 -10.00 24.01 1.19
C GLY A 62 -10.62 25.28 0.63
N GLY A 63 -11.77 25.19 -0.02
CA GLY A 63 -12.47 26.35 -0.55
C GLY A 63 -12.88 27.34 0.55
N VAL A 64 -12.77 28.65 0.31
CA VAL A 64 -13.02 29.68 1.31
C VAL A 64 -14.52 29.98 1.44
N GLU A 65 -15.18 30.34 0.34
CA GLU A 65 -16.61 30.59 0.32
C GLU A 65 -17.43 29.29 0.29
N CYS A 66 -16.89 28.28 -0.39
CA CYS A 66 -17.52 26.97 -0.51
C CYS A 66 -16.48 25.87 -0.35
N GLU A 67 -16.55 25.12 0.74
CA GLU A 67 -15.75 23.93 0.97
C GLU A 67 -16.44 22.71 0.37
N GLN A 68 -15.69 21.89 -0.33
CA GLN A 68 -16.08 20.56 -0.77
C GLN A 68 -15.26 19.51 -0.06
N ILE A 69 -15.90 18.49 0.49
CA ILE A 69 -15.27 17.27 0.95
C ILE A 69 -15.90 16.12 0.17
N LEU A 70 -15.18 15.61 -0.83
CA LEU A 70 -15.56 14.41 -1.54
C LEU A 70 -15.19 13.21 -0.67
N PHE A 71 -16.11 12.26 -0.47
CA PHE A 71 -15.82 11.09 0.34
C PHE A 71 -16.17 9.77 -0.33
N ASN A 72 -15.46 8.75 0.07
CA ASN A 72 -15.58 7.37 -0.39
C ASN A 72 -15.68 6.40 0.78
N GLU A 73 -16.24 5.25 0.51
CA GLU A 73 -16.16 4.06 1.37
C GLU A 73 -15.78 2.86 0.49
N LYS A 74 -14.86 2.06 0.96
CA LYS A 74 -14.13 1.06 0.15
C LYS A 74 -15.03 0.03 -0.53
N THR A 75 -16.22 -0.25 0.02
CA THR A 75 -17.10 -1.31 -0.47
C THR A 75 -18.23 -0.83 -1.37
N LEU A 76 -18.30 0.48 -1.69
CA LEU A 76 -19.35 0.97 -2.58
C LEU A 76 -19.03 0.67 -4.05
N TRP A 77 -19.54 -0.45 -4.52
CA TRP A 77 -19.38 -0.94 -5.90
C TRP A 77 -20.73 -1.25 -6.55
N THR A 78 -20.82 -0.98 -7.86
CA THR A 78 -21.81 -1.64 -8.72
C THR A 78 -21.30 -3.03 -9.12
N GLY A 79 -22.13 -3.82 -9.79
CA GLY A 79 -21.77 -5.17 -10.20
C GLY A 79 -22.21 -6.25 -9.21
N ARG A 80 -21.83 -7.47 -9.53
CA ARG A 80 -22.30 -8.71 -8.86
C ARG A 80 -21.27 -9.82 -9.05
N THR A 81 -21.62 -11.03 -8.57
CA THR A 81 -20.90 -12.26 -8.87
C THR A 81 -20.93 -12.67 -10.35
N THR A 82 -21.71 -11.98 -11.19
CA THR A 82 -21.89 -12.27 -12.63
C THR A 82 -21.61 -11.07 -13.55
N SER A 83 -21.17 -9.95 -12.98
CA SER A 83 -20.81 -8.74 -13.74
C SER A 83 -19.83 -7.87 -12.97
N ARG A 84 -18.85 -7.26 -13.65
CA ARG A 84 -17.78 -6.50 -13.02
C ARG A 84 -18.27 -5.28 -12.25
N GLY A 85 -19.07 -4.43 -12.86
CA GLY A 85 -19.42 -3.11 -12.29
C GLY A 85 -18.21 -2.21 -12.16
N ALA A 86 -18.25 -1.29 -11.19
CA ALA A 86 -17.17 -0.33 -10.94
C ALA A 86 -17.20 0.16 -9.48
N TYR A 87 -16.05 0.59 -8.96
CA TYR A 87 -15.94 1.36 -7.73
C TYR A 87 -16.62 2.72 -7.90
N GLN A 88 -17.26 3.23 -6.85
CA GLN A 88 -18.17 4.36 -6.99
C GLN A 88 -17.79 5.52 -6.07
N LYS A 89 -17.99 6.75 -6.54
CA LYS A 89 -18.05 7.93 -5.69
C LYS A 89 -19.19 7.74 -4.66
N PHE A 90 -18.91 7.97 -3.37
CA PHE A 90 -19.94 7.85 -2.34
C PHE A 90 -20.77 9.13 -2.24
N GLY A 91 -20.12 10.27 -2.08
CA GLY A 91 -20.83 11.54 -1.98
C GLY A 91 -19.94 12.74 -1.71
N ASP A 92 -20.59 13.86 -1.43
CA ASP A 92 -19.95 15.12 -1.09
C ASP A 92 -20.60 15.76 0.14
N VAL A 93 -19.77 16.37 0.99
CA VAL A 93 -20.19 17.36 1.98
C VAL A 93 -19.86 18.74 1.43
N TRP A 94 -20.85 19.60 1.37
CA TRP A 94 -20.69 21.00 0.96
C TRP A 94 -20.93 21.92 2.13
N ILE A 95 -20.00 22.88 2.35
CA ILE A 95 -20.13 23.90 3.39
C ILE A 95 -20.02 25.26 2.73
N HIS A 96 -21.10 26.05 2.81
CA HIS A 96 -21.16 27.40 2.26
C HIS A 96 -21.04 28.43 3.37
N PHE A 97 -19.97 29.20 3.36
CA PHE A 97 -19.66 30.23 4.36
C PHE A 97 -20.16 31.58 3.89
N ASP A 98 -20.84 32.33 4.78
CA ASP A 98 -21.32 33.67 4.50
C ASP A 98 -20.23 34.71 4.81
N GLY A 99 -20.13 35.75 3.99
CA GLY A 99 -19.35 36.95 4.27
C GLY A 99 -17.82 36.75 4.29
N GLN A 100 -17.34 35.89 3.44
CA GLN A 100 -15.88 35.70 3.27
C GLN A 100 -15.32 36.71 2.28
N GLU A 101 -14.75 37.80 2.80
CA GLU A 101 -14.18 38.90 1.99
C GLU A 101 -12.73 39.16 2.39
N ASP A 102 -11.94 39.76 1.50
CA ASP A 102 -10.52 40.17 1.74
C ASP A 102 -9.68 39.05 2.36
N VAL A 103 -9.64 37.90 1.66
CA VAL A 103 -8.94 36.69 2.13
C VAL A 103 -7.44 36.88 2.05
N ARG A 104 -6.73 36.67 3.18
CA ARG A 104 -5.29 36.79 3.30
C ARG A 104 -4.69 35.61 4.05
N GLU A 105 -3.39 35.40 3.91
CA GLU A 105 -2.61 34.39 4.64
C GLU A 105 -3.19 32.98 4.48
N TYR A 106 -3.73 32.68 3.28
CA TYR A 106 -4.31 31.37 3.03
C TYR A 106 -3.24 30.29 3.06
N ARG A 107 -3.54 29.21 3.78
CA ARG A 107 -2.72 28.00 3.83
C ARG A 107 -3.60 26.75 3.93
N ARG A 108 -3.39 25.80 3.04
CA ARG A 108 -3.96 24.46 3.07
C ARG A 108 -2.84 23.46 3.20
N GLU A 109 -2.90 22.56 4.17
CA GLU A 109 -1.85 21.58 4.41
C GLU A 109 -2.40 20.21 4.83
N LEU A 110 -1.58 19.17 4.61
CA LEU A 110 -1.74 17.84 5.16
C LEU A 110 -0.45 17.48 5.91
N SER A 111 -0.56 17.35 7.22
CA SER A 111 0.53 16.83 8.07
C SER A 111 0.56 15.31 7.95
N LEU A 112 1.65 14.75 7.44
CA LEU A 112 1.84 13.30 7.42
C LEU A 112 2.18 12.76 8.81
N ASP A 113 2.78 13.55 9.68
CA ASP A 113 3.10 13.16 11.05
C ASP A 113 1.85 12.98 11.93
N GLU A 114 0.76 13.69 11.59
CA GLU A 114 -0.49 13.70 12.34
C GLU A 114 -1.65 13.03 11.60
N ALA A 115 -1.56 12.86 10.28
CA ALA A 115 -2.67 12.54 9.37
C ALA A 115 -3.86 13.51 9.54
N ILE A 116 -3.56 14.80 9.71
CA ILE A 116 -4.52 15.88 9.86
C ILE A 116 -4.35 16.88 8.72
N GLY A 117 -5.44 17.11 7.99
CA GLY A 117 -5.56 18.22 7.05
C GLY A 117 -5.90 19.50 7.80
N LYS A 118 -5.32 20.63 7.36
CA LYS A 118 -5.61 21.97 7.94
C LYS A 118 -5.84 22.99 6.83
N VAL A 119 -6.79 23.87 7.03
CA VAL A 119 -6.99 25.07 6.21
C VAL A 119 -7.06 26.26 7.14
N SER A 120 -6.19 27.24 6.94
CA SER A 120 -6.18 28.49 7.72
C SER A 120 -6.13 29.68 6.77
N TYR A 121 -6.83 30.75 7.15
CA TYR A 121 -6.84 32.03 6.43
C TYR A 121 -7.43 33.14 7.31
N THR A 122 -7.15 34.37 6.96
CA THR A 122 -7.78 35.55 7.57
C THR A 122 -8.80 36.12 6.57
N SER A 123 -10.04 36.40 7.02
CA SER A 123 -11.07 37.07 6.25
C SER A 123 -11.77 38.09 7.11
N ALA A 124 -11.98 39.32 6.60
CA ALA A 124 -12.57 40.46 7.31
C ALA A 124 -11.98 40.66 8.74
N GLY A 125 -10.64 40.43 8.89
CA GLY A 125 -9.93 40.58 10.15
C GLY A 125 -10.23 39.47 11.17
N THR A 126 -10.78 38.34 10.75
CA THR A 126 -10.98 37.13 11.58
C THR A 126 -10.12 36.00 11.04
N HIS A 127 -9.36 35.35 11.92
CA HIS A 127 -8.61 34.15 11.57
C HIS A 127 -9.50 32.89 11.67
N TYR A 128 -9.56 32.11 10.61
CA TYR A 128 -10.33 30.88 10.53
C TYR A 128 -9.39 29.67 10.47
N LEU A 129 -9.71 28.63 11.22
CA LEU A 129 -9.02 27.35 11.21
C LEU A 129 -10.02 26.21 11.00
N ARG A 130 -9.72 25.34 10.04
CA ARG A 130 -10.43 24.10 9.80
C ARG A 130 -9.47 22.94 9.90
N GLU A 131 -9.86 21.88 10.60
CA GLU A 131 -9.07 20.66 10.73
C GLU A 131 -9.91 19.46 10.25
N TYR A 132 -9.26 18.54 9.53
CA TYR A 132 -9.89 17.40 8.89
C TYR A 132 -9.08 16.14 9.18
N PHE A 133 -9.71 15.07 9.68
CA PHE A 133 -9.07 13.78 9.81
C PHE A 133 -10.08 12.63 9.75
N ALA A 134 -9.61 11.43 9.43
CA ALA A 134 -10.41 10.21 9.45
C ALA A 134 -9.92 9.31 10.59
N SER A 135 -10.71 9.21 11.65
CA SER A 135 -10.38 8.40 12.83
C SER A 135 -10.70 6.93 12.56
N ARG A 136 -9.69 6.06 12.67
CA ARG A 136 -9.92 4.60 12.56
C ARG A 136 -10.63 4.04 13.79
N PRO A 137 -10.21 4.36 15.02
CA PRO A 137 -10.88 3.85 16.23
C PRO A 137 -12.33 4.30 16.39
N ASP A 138 -12.69 5.45 15.82
CA ASP A 138 -14.03 6.01 15.92
C ASP A 138 -14.90 5.75 14.69
N GLU A 139 -14.28 5.30 13.57
CA GLU A 139 -14.95 4.97 12.31
C GLU A 139 -15.72 6.16 11.70
N VAL A 140 -15.16 7.38 11.86
CA VAL A 140 -15.76 8.63 11.36
C VAL A 140 -14.70 9.52 10.69
N ILE A 141 -15.16 10.36 9.76
CA ILE A 141 -14.44 11.54 9.31
C ILE A 141 -14.85 12.69 10.20
N VAL A 142 -13.89 13.47 10.68
CA VAL A 142 -14.04 14.56 11.63
C VAL A 142 -13.60 15.86 10.98
N LEU A 143 -14.47 16.89 11.05
CA LEU A 143 -14.16 18.27 10.68
C LEU A 143 -14.35 19.16 11.90
N ARG A 144 -13.37 19.96 12.22
CA ARG A 144 -13.45 21.02 13.23
C ARG A 144 -13.32 22.38 12.58
N LEU A 145 -14.29 23.25 12.82
CA LEU A 145 -14.23 24.64 12.41
C LEU A 145 -14.12 25.51 13.66
N SER A 146 -13.11 26.38 13.71
CA SER A 146 -12.85 27.23 14.88
C SER A 146 -12.26 28.58 14.46
N THR A 147 -12.41 29.56 15.35
CA THR A 147 -11.61 30.80 15.34
C THR A 147 -10.83 30.87 16.64
N PRO A 148 -9.52 31.14 16.63
CA PRO A 148 -8.77 31.30 17.86
C PRO A 148 -9.11 32.61 18.62
N GLU A 149 -9.81 33.53 17.97
CA GLU A 149 -10.13 34.85 18.51
C GLU A 149 -11.45 34.83 19.30
N ALA A 150 -11.38 35.26 20.57
CA ALA A 150 -12.55 35.32 21.43
C ALA A 150 -13.64 36.26 20.86
N GLY A 151 -14.87 35.80 20.85
CA GLY A 151 -16.03 36.58 20.43
C GLY A 151 -16.33 36.60 18.92
N LYS A 152 -15.47 36.02 18.07
CA LYS A 152 -15.76 35.83 16.65
C LYS A 152 -16.69 34.64 16.43
N LYS A 153 -17.46 34.67 15.37
CA LYS A 153 -18.60 33.79 15.12
C LYS A 153 -18.61 33.28 13.69
N PHE A 154 -19.11 32.05 13.51
CA PHE A 154 -19.33 31.45 12.20
C PHE A 154 -20.80 31.54 11.78
N ASN A 155 -21.04 31.82 10.49
CA ASN A 155 -22.31 31.60 9.80
C ASN A 155 -22.01 30.76 8.56
N PHE A 156 -22.68 29.62 8.42
CA PHE A 156 -22.55 28.77 7.25
C PHE A 156 -23.73 27.80 7.15
N SER A 157 -23.89 27.19 5.99
CA SER A 157 -24.78 26.06 5.82
C SER A 157 -23.98 24.81 5.39
N VAL A 158 -24.42 23.64 5.85
CA VAL A 158 -23.84 22.35 5.46
C VAL A 158 -24.92 21.48 4.84
N SER A 159 -24.55 20.80 3.74
CA SER A 159 -25.38 19.80 3.07
C SER A 159 -24.58 18.53 2.77
N LEU A 160 -25.29 17.42 2.64
CA LEU A 160 -24.75 16.11 2.32
C LEU A 160 -25.39 15.60 1.03
N ALA A 161 -24.60 15.32 0.00
CA ALA A 161 -25.08 14.86 -1.30
C ALA A 161 -24.59 13.44 -1.59
N ASP A 162 -25.47 12.58 -2.12
CA ASP A 162 -25.08 11.30 -2.73
C ASP A 162 -24.28 11.56 -4.01
N GLY A 163 -23.29 10.72 -4.29
CA GLY A 163 -22.56 10.71 -5.56
C GLY A 163 -23.43 10.45 -6.79
N ARG A 164 -24.70 10.13 -6.60
CA ARG A 164 -25.70 9.88 -7.66
C ARG A 164 -26.87 10.83 -7.56
N PRO A 165 -27.36 11.35 -8.69
CA PRO A 165 -28.51 12.26 -8.69
C PRO A 165 -29.81 11.56 -8.23
N GLY A 166 -30.74 12.35 -7.70
CA GLY A 166 -32.10 11.93 -7.36
C GLY A 166 -32.25 11.23 -6.01
N THR A 167 -31.21 11.11 -5.21
CA THR A 167 -31.32 10.57 -3.85
C THR A 167 -31.87 11.61 -2.91
N ARG A 168 -32.93 11.23 -2.15
CA ARG A 168 -33.53 12.10 -1.15
C ARG A 168 -32.71 12.07 0.15
N GLN A 169 -32.39 13.24 0.66
CA GLN A 169 -31.82 13.41 1.99
C GLN A 169 -32.94 13.48 3.06
N GLU A 170 -32.63 12.97 4.22
CA GLU A 170 -33.40 13.14 5.44
C GLU A 170 -32.66 14.10 6.36
N VAL A 171 -33.27 15.26 6.67
CA VAL A 171 -32.68 16.27 7.55
C VAL A 171 -33.36 16.21 8.90
N THR A 172 -32.56 16.11 9.96
CA THR A 172 -33.02 16.15 11.37
C THR A 172 -32.58 17.46 12.00
N LYS A 173 -32.86 17.64 13.28
CA LYS A 173 -32.46 18.87 14.00
C LYS A 173 -30.96 19.13 14.02
N ASP A 174 -30.12 18.08 13.91
CA ASP A 174 -28.67 18.13 14.06
C ASP A 174 -27.92 17.18 13.10
N GLY A 175 -28.62 16.59 12.14
CA GLY A 175 -28.00 15.63 11.20
C GLY A 175 -28.65 15.61 9.83
N ILE A 176 -27.90 15.10 8.87
CA ILE A 176 -28.36 14.83 7.50
C ILE A 176 -27.96 13.41 7.17
N LEU A 177 -28.84 12.66 6.54
CA LEU A 177 -28.53 11.34 6.04
C LEU A 177 -29.15 11.11 4.65
N PHE A 178 -28.55 10.19 3.91
CA PHE A 178 -29.17 9.58 2.74
C PHE A 178 -28.90 8.07 2.74
N ARG A 179 -29.82 7.32 2.13
CA ARG A 179 -29.70 5.88 1.94
C ARG A 179 -30.20 5.48 0.56
N ARG A 180 -29.55 4.47 -0.02
CA ARG A 180 -29.92 3.94 -1.32
C ARG A 180 -29.52 2.48 -1.46
N LYS A 181 -29.99 1.82 -2.52
CA LYS A 181 -29.57 0.49 -2.93
C LYS A 181 -28.94 0.56 -4.31
N LEU A 182 -27.79 -0.08 -4.49
CA LEU A 182 -27.19 -0.43 -5.78
C LEU A 182 -27.57 -1.85 -6.17
N ASP A 183 -26.92 -2.40 -7.19
CA ASP A 183 -27.19 -3.74 -7.76
C ASP A 183 -27.37 -4.83 -6.71
N LEU A 184 -26.41 -4.93 -5.80
CA LEU A 184 -26.39 -5.91 -4.72
C LEU A 184 -26.44 -5.27 -3.34
N LEU A 185 -25.72 -4.16 -3.15
CA LEU A 185 -25.47 -3.54 -1.85
C LEU A 185 -26.49 -2.45 -1.52
N SER A 186 -26.88 -2.36 -0.26
CA SER A 186 -27.45 -1.16 0.34
C SER A 186 -26.33 -0.31 0.93
N TYR A 187 -26.46 1.02 0.82
CA TYR A 187 -25.50 1.97 1.37
C TYR A 187 -26.17 3.17 2.01
N GLU A 188 -25.48 3.76 2.97
CA GLU A 188 -25.96 4.89 3.72
C GLU A 188 -24.79 5.78 4.17
N ALA A 189 -25.01 7.10 4.15
CA ALA A 189 -24.15 8.08 4.80
C ALA A 189 -24.95 8.88 5.82
N GLN A 190 -24.34 9.18 6.96
CA GLN A 190 -24.90 9.99 8.04
C GLN A 190 -23.89 11.07 8.43
N LEU A 191 -24.36 12.31 8.51
CA LEU A 191 -23.62 13.47 8.97
C LEU A 191 -24.27 14.04 10.21
N LYS A 192 -23.49 14.45 11.20
CA LYS A 192 -23.95 15.12 12.42
C LYS A 192 -23.18 16.41 12.65
N VAL A 193 -23.89 17.46 13.03
CA VAL A 193 -23.36 18.80 13.34
C VAL A 193 -23.53 19.08 14.83
N ILE A 194 -22.46 19.49 15.49
CA ILE A 194 -22.43 19.85 16.90
C ILE A 194 -21.83 21.26 17.00
N ASN A 195 -22.64 22.24 17.37
CA ASN A 195 -22.21 23.63 17.52
C ASN A 195 -21.94 24.00 18.97
N GLU A 196 -20.92 24.79 19.18
CA GLU A 196 -20.63 25.45 20.46
C GLU A 196 -21.04 26.91 20.35
N GLY A 197 -22.07 27.29 21.09
CA GLY A 197 -22.73 28.60 20.97
C GLY A 197 -23.57 28.71 19.67
N GLY A 198 -24.25 29.82 19.54
CA GLY A 198 -25.14 30.09 18.38
C GLY A 198 -26.33 29.15 18.29
N THR A 199 -26.87 29.02 17.09
CA THR A 199 -28.03 28.17 16.80
C THR A 199 -27.78 27.26 15.59
N LEU A 200 -28.41 26.09 15.60
CA LEU A 200 -28.45 25.13 14.49
C LEU A 200 -29.91 25.01 14.03
N VAL A 201 -30.18 25.25 12.76
CA VAL A 201 -31.52 25.23 12.17
C VAL A 201 -31.56 24.31 10.96
N ALA A 202 -32.49 23.36 10.97
CA ALA A 202 -32.77 22.54 9.80
C ALA A 202 -33.59 23.32 8.75
N ASP A 203 -33.11 23.26 7.49
CA ASP A 203 -33.76 23.88 6.36
C ASP A 203 -33.74 22.95 5.14
N SER A 204 -34.90 22.51 4.71
CA SER A 204 -35.10 21.66 3.51
C SER A 204 -34.10 20.49 3.37
N ASN A 205 -32.91 20.75 2.82
CA ASN A 205 -31.88 19.77 2.51
C ASN A 205 -30.52 20.13 3.14
N LYS A 206 -30.49 21.07 4.08
CA LYS A 206 -29.24 21.54 4.73
C LYS A 206 -29.45 21.87 6.20
N LEU A 207 -28.36 22.03 6.93
CA LEU A 207 -28.33 22.57 8.28
C LEU A 207 -27.67 23.95 8.24
N CYS A 208 -28.32 24.96 8.80
CA CYS A 208 -27.79 26.32 8.91
C CYS A 208 -27.26 26.55 10.32
N VAL A 209 -25.99 26.90 10.42
CA VAL A 209 -25.31 27.28 11.67
C VAL A 209 -25.21 28.79 11.71
N ASN A 210 -25.74 29.40 12.79
CA ASN A 210 -25.71 30.83 12.98
C ASN A 210 -25.00 31.20 14.27
N ALA A 211 -24.03 32.10 14.18
CA ALA A 211 -23.26 32.67 15.27
C ALA A 211 -22.62 31.65 16.22
N ALA A 212 -22.14 30.53 15.70
CA ALA A 212 -21.39 29.54 16.47
C ALA A 212 -19.96 30.02 16.81
N ASN A 213 -19.41 29.62 17.95
CA ASN A 213 -18.02 29.85 18.32
C ASN A 213 -17.09 28.84 17.65
N SER A 214 -17.55 27.60 17.61
CA SER A 214 -16.88 26.50 16.91
C SER A 214 -17.90 25.43 16.53
N VAL A 215 -17.54 24.59 15.56
CA VAL A 215 -18.43 23.52 15.09
C VAL A 215 -17.63 22.24 14.85
N LEU A 216 -18.19 21.13 15.32
CA LEU A 216 -17.71 19.79 15.02
C LEU A 216 -18.70 19.11 14.07
N ILE A 217 -18.22 18.64 12.93
CA ILE A 217 -18.99 17.86 11.97
C ILE A 217 -18.43 16.46 11.94
N LEU A 218 -19.27 15.46 12.12
CA LEU A 218 -18.93 14.04 12.07
C LEU A 218 -19.65 13.39 10.89
N LEU A 219 -18.89 12.67 10.05
CA LEU A 219 -19.43 11.94 8.90
C LEU A 219 -19.08 10.47 9.03
N THR A 220 -20.03 9.58 8.83
CA THR A 220 -19.83 8.15 8.66
C THR A 220 -20.60 7.64 7.45
N ALA A 221 -20.06 6.63 6.78
CA ALA A 221 -20.68 6.01 5.62
C ALA A 221 -20.32 4.53 5.59
N ALA A 222 -21.18 3.69 5.05
CA ALA A 222 -20.88 2.29 4.82
C ALA A 222 -21.88 1.64 3.86
N THR A 223 -21.52 0.44 3.42
CA THR A 223 -22.44 -0.49 2.77
C THR A 223 -22.73 -1.67 3.71
N ASN A 224 -23.61 -2.56 3.28
CA ASN A 224 -23.87 -3.83 3.95
C ASN A 224 -23.01 -5.00 3.41
N TYR A 225 -21.87 -4.70 2.78
CA TYR A 225 -20.93 -5.68 2.26
C TYR A 225 -20.29 -6.51 3.37
N ASP A 226 -20.12 -7.82 3.12
CA ASP A 226 -19.36 -8.73 3.97
C ASP A 226 -18.67 -9.79 3.10
N LEU A 227 -17.35 -9.71 2.99
CA LEU A 227 -16.55 -10.70 2.24
C LEU A 227 -16.74 -12.14 2.75
N SER A 228 -17.03 -12.33 4.03
CA SER A 228 -17.22 -13.67 4.61
C SER A 228 -18.59 -14.30 4.30
N SER A 229 -19.54 -13.49 3.86
CA SER A 229 -20.87 -13.95 3.48
C SER A 229 -20.85 -14.68 2.12
N ALA A 230 -21.63 -15.74 1.99
CA ALA A 230 -21.79 -16.45 0.72
C ALA A 230 -22.45 -15.59 -0.37
N THR A 231 -23.17 -14.54 0.02
CA THR A 231 -23.84 -13.60 -0.88
C THR A 231 -23.16 -12.24 -0.94
N TYR A 232 -22.01 -12.05 -0.25
CA TYR A 232 -21.34 -10.77 -0.05
C TYR A 232 -22.16 -9.70 0.66
N VAL A 233 -23.29 -10.07 1.25
CA VAL A 233 -24.16 -9.21 2.04
C VAL A 233 -24.24 -9.74 3.46
N GLY A 234 -23.84 -8.93 4.44
CA GLY A 234 -23.72 -9.34 5.84
C GLY A 234 -24.88 -8.90 6.73
N GLU A 235 -25.57 -7.81 6.37
CA GLU A 235 -26.60 -7.22 7.21
C GLU A 235 -27.74 -6.59 6.40
N THR A 236 -28.88 -6.39 7.04
CA THR A 236 -30.02 -5.68 6.44
C THR A 236 -29.78 -4.16 6.44
N SER A 237 -30.52 -3.42 5.61
CA SER A 237 -30.46 -1.94 5.61
C SER A 237 -30.81 -1.32 6.96
N GLY A 238 -31.69 -1.95 7.75
CA GLY A 238 -32.01 -1.49 9.11
C GLY A 238 -30.87 -1.69 10.11
N GLN A 239 -30.12 -2.79 9.99
CA GLN A 239 -28.94 -3.06 10.80
C GLN A 239 -27.78 -2.11 10.41
N LEU A 240 -27.59 -1.86 9.11
CA LEU A 240 -26.65 -0.86 8.61
C LEU A 240 -26.95 0.53 9.19
N HIS A 241 -28.20 0.98 9.09
CA HIS A 241 -28.64 2.25 9.66
C HIS A 241 -28.32 2.36 11.16
N LYS A 242 -28.67 1.34 11.92
CA LYS A 242 -28.39 1.29 13.37
C LYS A 242 -26.88 1.35 13.65
N ARG A 243 -26.06 0.62 12.91
CA ARG A 243 -24.59 0.60 13.07
C ARG A 243 -24.00 1.98 12.85
N LEU A 244 -24.40 2.69 11.79
CA LEU A 244 -23.91 4.04 11.51
C LEU A 244 -24.39 5.06 12.56
N THR A 245 -25.65 4.97 12.98
CA THR A 245 -26.17 5.81 14.07
C THR A 245 -25.40 5.59 15.38
N ASP A 246 -25.14 4.33 15.74
CA ASP A 246 -24.36 3.99 16.93
C ASP A 246 -22.92 4.52 16.84
N ARG A 247 -22.27 4.51 15.65
CA ARG A 247 -20.95 5.13 15.42
C ARG A 247 -20.97 6.63 15.74
N LEU A 248 -21.93 7.37 15.17
CA LEU A 248 -22.07 8.82 15.41
C LEU A 248 -22.39 9.13 16.86
N VAL A 249 -23.23 8.34 17.53
CA VAL A 249 -23.53 8.51 18.96
C VAL A 249 -22.27 8.35 19.80
N ARG A 250 -21.49 7.29 19.58
CA ARG A 250 -20.22 7.08 20.31
C ARG A 250 -19.20 8.18 20.04
N ALA A 251 -19.02 8.58 18.78
CA ALA A 251 -18.07 9.62 18.41
C ALA A 251 -18.47 10.99 18.99
N SER A 252 -19.77 11.34 18.92
CA SER A 252 -20.28 12.62 19.47
C SER A 252 -20.07 12.75 20.98
N ALA A 253 -20.13 11.63 21.70
CA ALA A 253 -19.96 11.64 23.16
C ALA A 253 -18.51 11.95 23.61
N LYS A 254 -17.52 11.77 22.72
CA LYS A 254 -16.10 12.01 23.02
C LYS A 254 -15.69 13.48 22.97
N GLY A 255 -16.32 14.27 22.10
CA GLY A 255 -15.86 15.62 21.80
C GLY A 255 -14.57 15.65 20.96
N TYR A 256 -14.22 16.86 20.47
CA TYR A 256 -13.12 17.03 19.51
C TYR A 256 -11.75 16.58 20.05
N GLU A 257 -11.36 17.05 21.24
CA GLU A 257 -10.02 16.77 21.78
C GLU A 257 -9.76 15.28 22.00
N GLN A 258 -10.78 14.56 22.46
CA GLN A 258 -10.67 13.12 22.66
C GLN A 258 -10.64 12.36 21.32
N LEU A 259 -11.43 12.78 20.33
CA LEU A 259 -11.39 12.21 18.98
C LEU A 259 -10.01 12.40 18.35
N LYS A 260 -9.45 13.63 18.45
CA LYS A 260 -8.12 13.96 17.94
C LYS A 260 -7.03 13.14 18.63
N SER A 261 -7.07 13.06 19.96
CA SER A 261 -6.11 12.26 20.73
C SER A 261 -6.18 10.76 20.38
N THR A 262 -7.37 10.22 20.26
CA THR A 262 -7.58 8.82 19.86
C THR A 262 -7.04 8.55 18.45
N HIS A 263 -7.31 9.47 17.50
CA HIS A 263 -6.78 9.41 16.14
C HIS A 263 -5.25 9.45 16.10
N LEU A 264 -4.64 10.41 16.80
CA LEU A 264 -3.19 10.56 16.83
C LEU A 264 -2.50 9.32 17.44
N ASN A 265 -3.00 8.80 18.55
CA ASN A 265 -2.44 7.61 19.18
C ASN A 265 -2.47 6.39 18.26
N ASP A 266 -3.58 6.17 17.55
CA ASP A 266 -3.72 5.08 16.59
C ASP A 266 -2.78 5.28 15.39
N TYR A 267 -2.88 6.41 14.71
CA TYR A 267 -2.11 6.68 13.50
C TYR A 267 -0.60 6.69 13.74
N GLN A 268 -0.15 7.41 14.76
CA GLN A 268 1.27 7.56 15.08
C GLN A 268 1.90 6.24 15.56
N SER A 269 1.12 5.32 16.11
CA SER A 269 1.59 3.98 16.44
C SER A 269 2.12 3.19 15.21
N LEU A 270 1.66 3.55 14.02
CA LEU A 270 2.09 2.99 12.74
C LEU A 270 3.10 3.91 12.03
N PHE A 271 2.75 5.19 11.87
CA PHE A 271 3.56 6.11 11.07
C PHE A 271 4.95 6.35 11.68
N ASN A 272 5.05 6.51 12.99
CA ASN A 272 6.30 6.78 13.69
C ASN A 272 7.27 5.58 13.75
N ARG A 273 6.86 4.40 13.29
CA ARG A 273 7.75 3.21 13.26
C ARG A 273 8.92 3.39 12.30
N VAL A 274 8.76 4.16 11.22
CA VAL A 274 9.83 4.37 10.24
C VAL A 274 10.06 5.86 10.03
N ARG A 275 11.33 6.26 10.13
CA ARG A 275 11.79 7.60 9.78
C ARG A 275 12.94 7.51 8.79
N PHE A 276 12.90 8.37 7.78
CA PHE A 276 13.94 8.55 6.79
C PHE A 276 14.36 10.02 6.77
N ASP A 277 15.66 10.29 6.98
CA ASP A 277 16.19 11.65 7.11
C ASP A 277 17.49 11.77 6.34
N LEU A 278 17.51 12.67 5.35
CA LEU A 278 18.66 12.98 4.50
C LEU A 278 19.42 14.25 4.95
N LYS A 279 19.17 14.72 6.18
CA LYS A 279 19.84 15.87 6.79
C LYS A 279 19.74 17.15 5.94
N THR A 280 18.55 17.42 5.41
CA THR A 280 18.25 18.59 4.59
C THR A 280 17.36 19.60 5.31
N GLU A 281 17.32 20.84 4.82
CA GLU A 281 16.42 21.88 5.31
C GLU A 281 15.00 21.69 4.75
N ILE A 282 14.00 22.26 5.45
CA ILE A 282 12.62 22.26 5.00
C ILE A 282 12.42 23.35 3.96
N PRO A 283 11.95 23.04 2.74
CA PRO A 283 11.67 24.06 1.74
C PRO A 283 10.61 25.06 2.19
N SER A 284 10.83 26.33 1.88
CA SER A 284 9.87 27.41 2.16
C SER A 284 8.78 27.56 1.10
N VAL A 285 8.89 26.86 -0.03
CA VAL A 285 7.96 26.92 -1.16
C VAL A 285 6.82 25.91 -1.00
N PRO A 286 5.62 26.17 -1.54
CA PRO A 286 4.52 25.21 -1.52
C PRO A 286 4.83 23.96 -2.34
N THR A 287 4.15 22.83 -2.01
CA THR A 287 4.44 21.53 -2.60
C THR A 287 4.32 21.49 -4.12
N ASN A 288 3.35 22.19 -4.70
CA ASN A 288 3.22 22.28 -6.15
C ASN A 288 4.40 22.99 -6.83
N GLU A 289 4.98 23.96 -6.18
CA GLU A 289 6.19 24.65 -6.65
C GLU A 289 7.43 23.76 -6.45
N LEU A 290 7.53 23.10 -5.31
CA LEU A 290 8.60 22.14 -5.03
C LEU A 290 8.68 21.07 -6.13
N VAL A 291 7.56 20.45 -6.50
CA VAL A 291 7.52 19.41 -7.55
C VAL A 291 7.87 19.98 -8.93
N ARG A 292 7.37 21.16 -9.26
CA ARG A 292 7.55 21.73 -10.61
C ARG A 292 8.94 22.31 -10.86
N LEU A 293 9.55 22.96 -9.85
CA LEU A 293 10.74 23.79 -10.01
C LEU A 293 11.96 23.27 -9.22
N HIS A 294 11.73 22.47 -8.20
CA HIS A 294 12.74 22.03 -7.24
C HIS A 294 12.72 20.52 -6.99
N LYS A 295 12.40 19.72 -8.00
CA LYS A 295 12.25 18.26 -7.84
C LYS A 295 13.54 17.55 -7.37
N GLU A 296 14.71 18.17 -7.50
CA GLU A 296 15.99 17.65 -7.02
C GLU A 296 16.20 17.86 -5.50
N ASP A 297 15.29 18.56 -4.82
CA ASP A 297 15.38 18.78 -3.38
C ASP A 297 15.24 17.44 -2.62
N LEU A 298 16.15 17.19 -1.68
CA LEU A 298 16.16 15.95 -0.89
C LEU A 298 14.96 15.82 0.07
N TYR A 299 14.38 16.96 0.48
CA TYR A 299 13.14 16.93 1.26
C TYR A 299 12.00 16.25 0.48
N LEU A 300 11.94 16.44 -0.84
CA LEU A 300 10.93 15.78 -1.67
C LEU A 300 11.11 14.26 -1.72
N ASP A 301 12.34 13.75 -1.68
CA ASP A 301 12.61 12.30 -1.61
C ASP A 301 12.06 11.70 -0.31
N MET A 302 12.35 12.37 0.83
CA MET A 302 11.83 11.96 2.14
C MET A 302 10.30 12.08 2.20
N LEU A 303 9.76 13.19 1.70
CA LEU A 303 8.32 13.45 1.67
C LEU A 303 7.58 12.39 0.84
N TYR A 304 8.09 12.05 -0.34
CA TYR A 304 7.46 11.07 -1.24
C TYR A 304 7.48 9.66 -0.65
N PHE A 305 8.60 9.26 -0.02
CA PHE A 305 8.68 8.01 0.73
C PHE A 305 7.65 7.93 1.87
N GLN A 306 7.58 8.97 2.70
CA GLN A 306 6.63 9.02 3.81
C GLN A 306 5.18 9.20 3.35
N TYR A 307 4.97 9.83 2.20
CA TYR A 307 3.64 9.97 1.61
C TYR A 307 3.06 8.62 1.18
N GLY A 308 3.85 7.75 0.54
CA GLY A 308 3.36 6.39 0.22
C GLY A 308 3.05 5.58 1.48
N ARG A 309 3.83 5.71 2.57
CA ARG A 309 3.49 5.11 3.87
C ARG A 309 2.19 5.67 4.45
N TYR A 310 2.02 6.99 4.39
CA TYR A 310 0.78 7.66 4.77
C TYR A 310 -0.42 7.12 3.99
N LEU A 311 -0.34 7.09 2.67
CA LEU A 311 -1.41 6.61 1.80
C LEU A 311 -1.78 5.15 2.12
N MET A 312 -0.81 4.29 2.43
CA MET A 312 -1.07 2.91 2.83
C MET A 312 -1.82 2.81 4.16
N ILE A 313 -1.40 3.53 5.19
CA ILE A 313 -2.09 3.57 6.50
C ILE A 313 -3.51 4.12 6.33
N ALA A 314 -3.67 5.16 5.51
CA ALA A 314 -4.96 5.80 5.28
C ALA A 314 -5.93 4.96 4.45
N SER A 315 -5.44 4.04 3.59
CA SER A 315 -6.27 3.31 2.64
C SER A 315 -6.41 1.82 2.90
N SER A 316 -5.51 1.17 3.64
CA SER A 316 -5.47 -0.29 3.72
C SER A 316 -5.25 -0.81 5.13
N ARG A 317 -6.29 -0.81 5.96
CA ARG A 317 -6.30 -1.47 7.27
C ARG A 317 -7.70 -1.66 7.82
N GLY A 318 -7.86 -2.66 8.68
CA GLY A 318 -9.09 -2.88 9.46
C GLY A 318 -10.29 -3.39 8.68
N MET A 319 -10.17 -3.64 7.39
CA MET A 319 -11.14 -4.34 6.54
C MET A 319 -10.46 -5.52 5.85
N ASN A 320 -11.24 -6.49 5.39
CA ASN A 320 -10.74 -7.65 4.64
C ASN A 320 -10.84 -7.44 3.12
N LEU A 321 -10.64 -6.22 2.65
CA LEU A 321 -10.70 -5.87 1.24
C LEU A 321 -9.49 -5.02 0.88
N PRO A 322 -8.76 -5.34 -0.22
CA PRO A 322 -7.57 -4.61 -0.63
C PRO A 322 -7.89 -3.24 -1.21
N ASN A 323 -6.85 -2.46 -1.47
CA ASN A 323 -6.93 -1.28 -2.31
C ASN A 323 -7.26 -1.66 -3.75
N ASN A 324 -8.08 -0.85 -4.42
CA ASN A 324 -8.26 -0.90 -5.87
C ASN A 324 -7.19 -0.05 -6.59
N LEU A 325 -7.32 0.18 -7.90
CA LEU A 325 -6.40 0.99 -8.69
C LEU A 325 -6.19 2.43 -8.17
N GLN A 326 -7.17 3.00 -7.46
CA GLN A 326 -7.10 4.33 -6.86
C GLN A 326 -7.05 4.28 -5.31
N GLY A 327 -6.75 3.12 -4.75
CA GLY A 327 -6.74 2.91 -3.30
C GLY A 327 -8.14 2.95 -2.73
N ILE A 328 -8.55 4.10 -2.24
CA ILE A 328 -9.87 4.37 -1.64
C ILE A 328 -10.47 5.68 -2.16
N TRP A 329 -9.69 6.52 -2.88
CA TRP A 329 -10.10 7.84 -3.33
C TRP A 329 -10.53 7.84 -4.79
N ASN A 330 -11.78 8.24 -5.05
CA ASN A 330 -12.36 8.28 -6.38
C ASN A 330 -13.47 9.33 -6.46
N GLY A 331 -13.42 10.18 -7.49
CA GLY A 331 -14.41 11.23 -7.74
C GLY A 331 -15.50 10.87 -8.75
N ASP A 332 -15.48 9.66 -9.33
CA ASP A 332 -16.31 9.28 -10.47
C ASP A 332 -17.17 8.05 -10.22
N ASN A 333 -18.27 7.91 -10.96
CA ASN A 333 -19.10 6.69 -10.99
C ASN A 333 -18.76 5.77 -12.18
N ALA A 334 -17.90 6.22 -13.08
CA ALA A 334 -17.31 5.47 -14.18
C ALA A 334 -15.82 5.75 -14.24
N PRO A 335 -15.06 5.33 -13.20
CA PRO A 335 -13.62 5.61 -13.14
C PRO A 335 -12.87 4.82 -14.20
N PRO A 336 -11.65 5.27 -14.57
CA PRO A 336 -10.76 4.52 -15.46
C PRO A 336 -10.58 3.07 -14.97
N TRP A 337 -10.68 2.12 -15.91
CA TRP A 337 -10.63 0.66 -15.64
C TRP A 337 -11.55 0.21 -14.50
N GLU A 338 -12.69 0.91 -14.31
CA GLU A 338 -13.66 0.65 -13.25
C GLU A 338 -13.08 0.66 -11.82
N CYS A 339 -11.84 1.11 -11.65
CA CYS A 339 -11.03 0.96 -10.41
C CYS A 339 -10.97 -0.48 -9.92
N ASP A 340 -10.81 -1.43 -10.83
CA ASP A 340 -10.81 -2.86 -10.50
C ASP A 340 -9.63 -3.29 -9.60
N ILE A 341 -9.67 -4.53 -9.13
CA ILE A 341 -8.55 -5.21 -8.51
C ILE A 341 -7.76 -5.87 -9.63
N HIS A 342 -6.71 -5.19 -10.11
CA HIS A 342 -5.97 -5.54 -11.32
C HIS A 342 -4.77 -6.41 -11.01
N SER A 343 -4.74 -7.65 -11.55
CA SER A 343 -3.86 -8.72 -11.05
C SER A 343 -2.54 -8.89 -11.82
N ASN A 344 -2.24 -8.08 -12.83
CA ASN A 344 -1.03 -8.29 -13.64
C ASN A 344 0.19 -7.47 -13.20
N ILE A 345 0.03 -6.54 -12.25
CA ILE A 345 1.07 -5.77 -11.54
C ILE A 345 0.48 -4.90 -10.42
N ASN A 346 -0.66 -4.22 -10.66
CA ASN A 346 -1.12 -3.09 -9.86
C ASN A 346 -1.43 -3.48 -8.42
N ILE A 347 -2.28 -4.51 -8.21
CA ILE A 347 -2.62 -4.94 -6.85
C ILE A 347 -1.40 -5.47 -6.10
N GLN A 348 -0.48 -6.14 -6.77
CA GLN A 348 0.75 -6.63 -6.16
C GLN A 348 1.64 -5.46 -5.72
N MET A 349 1.84 -4.47 -6.60
CA MET A 349 2.63 -3.28 -6.30
C MET A 349 2.05 -2.46 -5.16
N ASN A 350 0.72 -2.40 -5.02
CA ASN A 350 0.06 -1.73 -3.90
C ASN A 350 0.56 -2.21 -2.54
N TYR A 351 1.06 -3.45 -2.44
CA TYR A 351 1.47 -4.04 -1.17
C TYR A 351 2.98 -4.29 -1.03
N TRP A 352 3.80 -3.94 -2.03
CA TRP A 352 5.24 -4.10 -1.94
C TRP A 352 5.90 -3.38 -0.74
N PRO A 353 5.49 -2.15 -0.34
CA PRO A 353 6.12 -1.48 0.79
C PRO A 353 5.64 -1.99 2.15
N ALA A 354 4.53 -2.74 2.24
CA ALA A 354 3.86 -3.03 3.50
C ALA A 354 4.80 -3.65 4.56
N GLU A 355 5.52 -4.70 4.20
CA GLU A 355 6.38 -5.41 5.15
C GLU A 355 7.67 -4.65 5.45
N VAL A 356 8.41 -4.24 4.41
CA VAL A 356 9.70 -3.56 4.58
C VAL A 356 9.55 -2.20 5.29
N CYS A 357 8.43 -1.50 5.08
CA CYS A 357 8.13 -0.23 5.73
C CYS A 357 7.40 -0.36 7.07
N ASN A 358 7.41 -1.54 7.69
CA ASN A 358 6.87 -1.83 9.03
C ASN A 358 5.37 -1.53 9.17
N LEU A 359 4.58 -1.97 8.18
CA LEU A 359 3.14 -1.79 8.07
C LEU A 359 2.43 -3.11 7.74
N SER A 360 2.83 -4.20 8.39
CA SER A 360 2.26 -5.55 8.15
C SER A 360 0.75 -5.59 8.31
N GLU A 361 0.19 -4.79 9.23
CA GLU A 361 -1.26 -4.66 9.43
C GLU A 361 -1.99 -4.08 8.20
N CYS A 362 -1.26 -3.31 7.39
CA CYS A 362 -1.79 -2.77 6.14
C CYS A 362 -1.75 -3.79 4.98
N HIS A 363 -0.99 -4.88 5.13
CA HIS A 363 -0.96 -5.99 4.18
C HIS A 363 -2.11 -6.98 4.40
N GLU A 364 -2.58 -7.12 5.64
CA GLU A 364 -3.64 -8.07 6.02
C GLU A 364 -4.91 -7.98 5.14
N PRO A 365 -5.42 -6.80 4.73
CA PRO A 365 -6.60 -6.72 3.88
C PRO A 365 -6.47 -7.52 2.57
N PHE A 366 -5.32 -7.44 1.91
CA PHE A 366 -5.05 -8.20 0.70
C PHE A 366 -4.89 -9.69 0.96
N ILE A 367 -4.14 -10.04 2.00
CA ILE A 367 -3.94 -11.43 2.43
C ILE A 367 -5.29 -12.10 2.74
N ARG A 368 -6.18 -11.42 3.48
CA ARG A 368 -7.51 -11.93 3.84
C ARG A 368 -8.41 -12.08 2.62
N TYR A 369 -8.35 -11.12 1.70
CA TYR A 369 -9.07 -11.20 0.43
C TYR A 369 -8.64 -12.44 -0.37
N ILE A 370 -7.34 -12.62 -0.58
CA ILE A 370 -6.80 -13.79 -1.29
C ILE A 370 -7.25 -15.09 -0.61
N ALA A 371 -7.02 -15.21 0.70
CA ALA A 371 -7.33 -16.44 1.43
C ALA A 371 -8.84 -16.77 1.40
N THR A 372 -9.69 -15.75 1.47
CA THR A 372 -11.14 -15.93 1.44
C THR A 372 -11.61 -16.36 0.05
N GLU A 373 -11.21 -15.68 -1.01
CA GLU A 373 -11.68 -15.98 -2.37
C GLU A 373 -11.05 -17.26 -2.93
N ALA A 374 -9.76 -17.50 -2.72
CA ALA A 374 -9.08 -18.72 -3.17
C ALA A 374 -9.67 -20.00 -2.56
N LEU A 375 -10.08 -19.92 -1.30
CA LEU A 375 -10.63 -21.08 -0.57
C LEU A 375 -12.16 -21.06 -0.43
N ARG A 376 -12.86 -20.11 -1.03
CA ARG A 376 -14.33 -20.01 -1.01
C ARG A 376 -14.94 -21.23 -1.71
N PRO A 377 -15.72 -22.07 -1.00
CA PRO A 377 -16.33 -23.25 -1.61
C PRO A 377 -17.26 -22.87 -2.77
N GLY A 378 -16.94 -23.33 -3.98
CA GLY A 378 -17.70 -22.99 -5.19
C GLY A 378 -17.60 -21.54 -5.62
N GLY A 379 -16.61 -20.78 -5.13
CA GLY A 379 -16.31 -19.42 -5.56
C GLY A 379 -15.81 -19.35 -7.00
N SER A 380 -15.89 -18.17 -7.60
CA SER A 380 -15.57 -17.95 -9.03
C SER A 380 -14.13 -18.34 -9.36
N TRP A 381 -13.17 -18.11 -8.47
CA TRP A 381 -11.76 -18.47 -8.67
C TRP A 381 -11.55 -19.98 -8.80
N GLN A 382 -12.25 -20.77 -7.96
CA GLN A 382 -12.24 -22.24 -8.07
C GLN A 382 -13.05 -22.72 -9.28
N GLN A 383 -14.16 -22.04 -9.62
CA GLN A 383 -14.95 -22.39 -10.79
C GLN A 383 -14.15 -22.20 -12.09
N LEU A 384 -13.34 -21.13 -12.19
CA LEU A 384 -12.48 -20.89 -13.34
C LEU A 384 -11.47 -22.04 -13.52
N ALA A 385 -10.77 -22.46 -12.45
CA ALA A 385 -9.87 -23.61 -12.51
C ALA A 385 -10.60 -24.90 -12.92
N ARG A 386 -11.79 -25.17 -12.36
CA ARG A 386 -12.60 -26.34 -12.71
C ARG A 386 -13.09 -26.33 -14.17
N SER A 387 -13.37 -25.15 -14.73
CA SER A 387 -13.75 -25.02 -16.17
C SER A 387 -12.62 -25.46 -17.09
N GLU A 388 -11.38 -25.41 -16.64
CA GLU A 388 -10.20 -25.95 -17.32
C GLU A 388 -9.91 -27.43 -16.97
N GLY A 389 -10.74 -28.06 -16.12
CA GLY A 389 -10.53 -29.43 -15.65
C GLY A 389 -9.45 -29.58 -14.57
N LEU A 390 -9.08 -28.49 -13.89
CA LEU A 390 -7.98 -28.43 -12.95
C LEU A 390 -8.46 -28.27 -11.50
N ARG A 391 -7.65 -28.72 -10.53
CA ARG A 391 -7.84 -28.46 -9.10
C ARG A 391 -7.42 -27.03 -8.77
N GLY A 392 -7.60 -26.64 -7.51
CA GLY A 392 -7.17 -25.36 -6.98
C GLY A 392 -8.02 -24.20 -7.47
N TRP A 393 -7.35 -23.11 -7.83
CA TRP A 393 -7.99 -21.85 -8.21
C TRP A 393 -7.10 -21.04 -9.15
N THR A 394 -7.70 -20.15 -9.92
CA THR A 394 -7.00 -19.16 -10.75
C THR A 394 -7.86 -17.92 -10.93
N VAL A 395 -7.31 -16.88 -11.57
CA VAL A 395 -7.95 -15.59 -11.75
C VAL A 395 -7.83 -15.08 -13.18
N ASP A 396 -8.75 -14.19 -13.56
CA ASP A 396 -8.59 -13.28 -14.69
C ASP A 396 -7.87 -12.01 -14.23
N THR A 397 -7.54 -11.11 -15.17
CA THR A 397 -6.76 -9.91 -14.86
C THR A 397 -7.54 -8.89 -14.05
N GLN A 398 -8.82 -8.70 -14.36
CA GLN A 398 -9.70 -7.72 -13.70
C GLN A 398 -10.68 -8.42 -12.76
N SER A 399 -10.80 -7.91 -11.54
CA SER A 399 -11.71 -8.47 -10.52
C SER A 399 -12.48 -7.38 -9.80
N ASN A 400 -13.71 -7.70 -9.36
CA ASN A 400 -14.47 -6.87 -8.45
C ASN A 400 -14.43 -7.43 -7.01
N ILE A 401 -15.15 -6.78 -6.10
CA ILE A 401 -15.21 -7.20 -4.68
C ILE A 401 -16.16 -8.37 -4.42
N PHE A 402 -16.88 -8.85 -5.43
CA PHE A 402 -17.86 -9.96 -5.35
C PHE A 402 -17.32 -11.27 -5.94
N GLY A 403 -16.00 -11.34 -6.17
CA GLY A 403 -15.34 -12.50 -6.76
C GLY A 403 -15.53 -12.66 -8.26
N TYR A 404 -16.27 -11.77 -8.95
CA TYR A 404 -16.35 -11.77 -10.41
C TYR A 404 -15.04 -11.31 -11.03
N MET A 405 -14.68 -11.96 -12.14
CA MET A 405 -13.45 -11.70 -12.88
C MET A 405 -13.75 -11.73 -14.38
N ASP A 406 -12.98 -10.96 -15.14
CA ASP A 406 -12.97 -10.96 -16.60
C ASP A 406 -11.67 -10.40 -17.18
N TRP A 407 -11.64 -10.22 -18.48
CA TRP A 407 -10.56 -9.71 -19.31
C TRP A 407 -9.23 -10.45 -19.13
N ASN A 408 -8.89 -11.27 -20.10
CA ASN A 408 -7.66 -12.07 -20.19
C ASN A 408 -7.37 -12.91 -18.95
N ILE A 409 -7.52 -14.20 -19.06
CA ILE A 409 -7.15 -15.10 -17.97
C ILE A 409 -5.68 -14.91 -17.60
N ASN A 410 -5.43 -14.64 -16.32
CA ASN A 410 -4.09 -14.40 -15.78
C ASN A 410 -3.73 -15.49 -14.77
N ARG A 411 -3.54 -16.70 -15.27
CA ARG A 411 -3.27 -17.87 -14.42
C ARG A 411 -2.09 -17.67 -13.48
N PRO A 412 -0.93 -17.12 -13.95
CA PRO A 412 0.22 -16.97 -13.07
C PRO A 412 0.02 -15.96 -11.93
N ALA A 413 -1.01 -15.11 -11.97
CA ALA A 413 -1.32 -14.21 -10.87
C ALA A 413 -1.67 -14.96 -9.59
N ASN A 414 -2.20 -16.19 -9.66
CA ASN A 414 -2.42 -17.00 -8.46
C ASN A 414 -1.11 -17.30 -7.72
N ALA A 415 -0.06 -17.60 -8.43
CA ALA A 415 1.27 -17.78 -7.86
C ALA A 415 1.86 -16.45 -7.33
N TRP A 416 1.63 -15.34 -8.03
CA TRP A 416 2.06 -14.02 -7.56
C TRP A 416 1.35 -13.59 -6.27
N TYR A 417 0.07 -13.91 -6.13
CA TYR A 417 -0.67 -13.70 -4.88
C TYR A 417 -0.08 -14.51 -3.72
N CYS A 418 0.38 -15.73 -3.97
CA CYS A 418 1.04 -16.55 -2.96
C CYS A 418 2.38 -15.95 -2.46
N MET A 419 3.10 -15.19 -3.30
CA MET A 419 4.31 -14.48 -2.86
C MET A 419 3.99 -13.47 -1.74
N HIS A 420 2.83 -12.81 -1.77
CA HIS A 420 2.39 -11.92 -0.69
C HIS A 420 2.12 -12.68 0.60
N LEU A 421 1.52 -13.87 0.50
CA LEU A 421 1.28 -14.72 1.67
C LEU A 421 2.59 -15.18 2.31
N TRP A 422 3.55 -15.63 1.50
CA TRP A 422 4.87 -16.02 1.98
C TRP A 422 5.64 -14.84 2.56
N LYS A 423 5.64 -13.70 1.86
CA LYS A 423 6.34 -12.48 2.29
C LYS A 423 5.89 -12.02 3.68
N HIS A 424 4.59 -12.00 3.94
CA HIS A 424 4.06 -11.67 5.27
C HIS A 424 4.60 -12.63 6.35
N TYR A 425 4.64 -13.94 6.09
CA TYR A 425 5.27 -14.88 7.00
C TYR A 425 6.76 -14.61 7.18
N ALA A 426 7.49 -14.40 6.09
CA ALA A 426 8.94 -14.18 6.13
C ALA A 426 9.34 -13.00 7.02
N TYR A 427 8.51 -11.95 7.05
CA TYR A 427 8.73 -10.76 7.89
C TYR A 427 8.18 -10.89 9.31
N THR A 428 7.09 -11.64 9.53
CA THR A 428 6.43 -11.74 10.84
C THR A 428 6.87 -12.96 11.66
N GLN A 429 7.35 -14.00 10.99
CA GLN A 429 7.68 -15.32 11.58
C GLN A 429 6.50 -15.95 12.36
N ASP A 430 5.23 -15.56 12.03
CA ASP A 430 4.05 -16.12 12.66
C ASP A 430 3.72 -17.51 12.09
N ILE A 431 4.10 -18.54 12.82
CA ILE A 431 3.87 -19.94 12.46
C ILE A 431 2.37 -20.31 12.40
N ASN A 432 1.53 -19.63 13.22
CA ASN A 432 0.09 -19.89 13.21
C ASN A 432 -0.54 -19.32 11.96
N TYR A 433 -0.13 -18.12 11.54
CA TYR A 433 -0.51 -17.55 10.27
C TYR A 433 -0.09 -18.46 9.10
N LEU A 434 1.19 -18.88 9.07
CA LEU A 434 1.70 -19.75 8.01
C LEU A 434 0.85 -21.02 7.90
N ARG A 435 0.58 -21.69 9.04
CA ARG A 435 -0.18 -22.93 9.08
C ARG A 435 -1.65 -22.77 8.67
N SER A 436 -2.32 -21.73 9.16
CA SER A 436 -3.78 -21.61 9.08
C SER A 436 -4.28 -20.75 7.93
N VAL A 437 -3.43 -19.89 7.35
CA VAL A 437 -3.80 -18.96 6.29
C VAL A 437 -2.96 -19.18 5.04
N ALA A 438 -1.64 -18.99 5.10
CA ALA A 438 -0.78 -18.98 3.93
C ALA A 438 -0.64 -20.36 3.28
N TYR A 439 -0.21 -21.38 4.05
CA TYR A 439 0.07 -22.71 3.51
C TYR A 439 -1.14 -23.39 2.83
N PRO A 440 -2.37 -23.35 3.36
CA PRO A 440 -3.54 -23.92 2.67
C PRO A 440 -3.78 -23.31 1.29
N VAL A 441 -3.60 -22.00 1.13
CA VAL A 441 -3.74 -21.30 -0.16
C VAL A 441 -2.61 -21.68 -1.09
N MET A 442 -1.35 -21.60 -0.64
CA MET A 442 -0.16 -21.96 -1.41
C MET A 442 -0.23 -23.41 -1.90
N ARG A 443 -0.63 -24.34 -1.03
CA ARG A 443 -0.85 -25.75 -1.39
C ARG A 443 -1.90 -25.90 -2.51
N SER A 444 -3.05 -25.28 -2.35
CA SER A 444 -4.12 -25.32 -3.35
C SER A 444 -3.68 -24.74 -4.70
N THR A 445 -2.85 -23.69 -4.68
CA THR A 445 -2.24 -23.12 -5.89
C THR A 445 -1.22 -24.07 -6.52
N CYS A 446 -0.40 -24.74 -5.71
CA CYS A 446 0.51 -25.79 -6.23
C CYS A 446 -0.26 -26.93 -6.88
N GLU A 447 -1.39 -27.38 -6.31
CA GLU A 447 -2.24 -28.43 -6.91
C GLU A 447 -2.79 -28.02 -8.27
N TYR A 448 -3.16 -26.74 -8.46
CA TYR A 448 -3.52 -26.21 -9.78
C TYR A 448 -2.39 -26.36 -10.80
N TRP A 449 -1.17 -25.95 -10.44
CA TRP A 449 -0.02 -26.05 -11.32
C TRP A 449 0.50 -27.48 -11.48
N PHE A 450 0.28 -28.38 -10.52
CA PHE A 450 0.57 -29.81 -10.69
C PHE A 450 -0.23 -30.42 -11.83
N ASP A 451 -1.48 -30.00 -11.98
CA ASP A 451 -2.38 -30.51 -13.00
C ASP A 451 -2.16 -29.82 -14.35
N ARG A 452 -1.74 -28.54 -14.34
CA ARG A 452 -1.61 -27.75 -15.56
C ARG A 452 -0.27 -27.91 -16.29
N LEU A 453 0.85 -28.03 -15.55
CA LEU A 453 2.17 -28.09 -16.16
C LEU A 453 2.32 -29.26 -17.11
N GLN A 454 2.96 -29.02 -18.25
CA GLN A 454 3.21 -30.01 -19.28
C GLN A 454 4.70 -30.34 -19.41
N LEU A 455 4.98 -31.59 -19.76
CA LEU A 455 6.33 -32.10 -19.94
C LEU A 455 6.74 -31.91 -21.41
N THR A 456 7.86 -31.28 -21.63
CA THR A 456 8.48 -31.16 -22.94
C THR A 456 9.17 -32.48 -23.35
N ALA A 457 9.59 -32.59 -24.59
CA ALA A 457 10.31 -33.79 -25.09
C ALA A 457 11.63 -34.05 -24.35
N ASP A 458 12.30 -33.02 -23.85
CA ASP A 458 13.51 -33.07 -23.05
C ASP A 458 13.25 -33.22 -21.53
N SER A 459 12.02 -33.54 -21.16
CA SER A 459 11.60 -33.83 -19.79
C SER A 459 11.62 -32.62 -18.83
N VAL A 460 11.49 -31.41 -19.33
CA VAL A 460 11.33 -30.18 -18.57
C VAL A 460 9.85 -29.84 -18.42
N LEU A 461 9.42 -29.36 -17.25
CA LEU A 461 8.05 -28.90 -17.01
C LEU A 461 7.91 -27.43 -17.38
N ILE A 462 6.88 -27.14 -18.18
CA ILE A 462 6.53 -25.78 -18.61
C ILE A 462 5.05 -25.47 -18.39
N ALA A 463 4.72 -24.21 -18.21
CA ALA A 463 3.35 -23.69 -18.23
C ALA A 463 2.89 -23.53 -19.67
N PRO A 464 1.85 -24.26 -20.11
CA PRO A 464 1.39 -24.19 -21.50
C PRO A 464 0.47 -22.99 -21.71
N ALA A 465 0.53 -22.38 -22.89
CA ALA A 465 -0.37 -21.34 -23.37
C ALA A 465 -0.58 -20.21 -22.33
N GLU A 466 0.49 -19.53 -21.99
CA GLU A 466 0.46 -18.35 -21.11
C GLU A 466 0.77 -17.06 -21.88
N TRP A 467 0.40 -15.94 -21.30
CA TRP A 467 0.58 -14.61 -21.91
C TRP A 467 1.55 -13.77 -21.08
N SER A 468 2.39 -12.99 -21.76
CA SER A 468 3.21 -11.99 -21.08
C SER A 468 2.46 -10.66 -21.03
N PRO A 469 2.08 -10.14 -19.86
CA PRO A 469 1.38 -8.87 -19.76
C PRO A 469 2.21 -7.70 -20.32
N GLU A 470 1.70 -6.79 -21.14
CA GLU A 470 0.39 -6.88 -21.83
C GLU A 470 0.63 -6.87 -23.35
N HIS A 471 1.40 -7.80 -23.85
CA HIS A 471 1.73 -7.89 -25.27
C HIS A 471 2.14 -9.30 -25.70
N GLY A 472 2.23 -9.46 -27.01
CA GLY A 472 2.69 -10.70 -27.62
C GLY A 472 1.64 -11.83 -27.66
N PRO A 473 2.04 -12.98 -28.20
CA PRO A 473 1.17 -14.13 -28.32
C PRO A 473 1.03 -14.90 -27.00
N TRP A 474 0.04 -15.79 -26.97
CA TRP A 474 -0.05 -16.87 -25.99
C TRP A 474 0.91 -17.98 -26.41
N GLU A 475 1.89 -18.30 -25.57
CA GLU A 475 2.91 -19.29 -25.84
C GLU A 475 3.20 -20.20 -24.64
N ASP A 476 3.84 -21.33 -24.91
CA ASP A 476 4.29 -22.26 -23.89
C ASP A 476 5.59 -21.76 -23.24
N GLY A 477 5.66 -21.83 -21.91
CA GLY A 477 6.91 -21.53 -21.18
C GLY A 477 7.28 -20.04 -21.16
N VAL A 478 6.28 -19.13 -21.18
CA VAL A 478 6.50 -17.69 -21.03
C VAL A 478 7.18 -17.41 -19.68
N ALA A 479 8.22 -16.58 -19.67
CA ALA A 479 9.04 -16.27 -18.48
C ALA A 479 8.21 -15.79 -17.28
N TYR A 480 7.21 -14.95 -17.53
CA TYR A 480 6.25 -14.50 -16.51
C TYR A 480 5.65 -15.66 -15.71
N ALA A 481 5.12 -16.66 -16.39
CA ALA A 481 4.51 -17.83 -15.78
C ALA A 481 5.55 -18.71 -15.09
N GLN A 482 6.66 -19.01 -15.80
CA GLN A 482 7.69 -19.89 -15.29
C GLN A 482 8.34 -19.38 -14.00
N GLN A 483 8.70 -18.10 -13.97
CA GLN A 483 9.31 -17.45 -12.80
C GLN A 483 8.38 -17.46 -11.59
N LEU A 484 7.09 -17.15 -11.81
CA LEU A 484 6.09 -17.14 -10.73
C LEU A 484 5.80 -18.54 -10.18
N VAL A 485 5.66 -19.53 -11.06
CA VAL A 485 5.41 -20.93 -10.63
C VAL A 485 6.62 -21.50 -9.91
N TRP A 486 7.83 -21.20 -10.39
CA TRP A 486 9.06 -21.60 -9.71
C TRP A 486 9.14 -20.98 -8.30
N GLN A 487 8.83 -19.70 -8.18
CA GLN A 487 8.83 -18.99 -6.89
C GLN A 487 7.79 -19.61 -5.94
N LEU A 488 6.57 -19.86 -6.42
CA LEU A 488 5.51 -20.53 -5.65
C LEU A 488 5.98 -21.89 -5.10
N PHE A 489 6.56 -22.74 -5.96
CA PHE A 489 6.99 -24.07 -5.54
C PHE A 489 8.14 -24.00 -4.55
N SER A 490 9.09 -23.09 -4.77
CA SER A 490 10.23 -22.86 -3.89
C SER A 490 9.79 -22.37 -2.50
N GLU A 491 8.91 -21.37 -2.44
CA GLU A 491 8.37 -20.82 -1.19
C GLU A 491 7.47 -21.83 -0.47
N THR A 492 6.65 -22.59 -1.21
CA THR A 492 5.83 -23.65 -0.60
C THR A 492 6.69 -24.76 -0.02
N MET A 493 7.80 -25.11 -0.65
CA MET A 493 8.75 -26.08 -0.09
C MET A 493 9.40 -25.54 1.19
N GLN A 494 9.74 -24.25 1.23
CA GLN A 494 10.24 -23.60 2.45
C GLN A 494 9.17 -23.62 3.55
N ALA A 495 7.91 -23.33 3.22
CA ALA A 495 6.79 -23.42 4.17
C ALA A 495 6.65 -24.85 4.76
N VAL A 496 6.77 -25.88 3.91
CA VAL A 496 6.78 -27.29 4.38
C VAL A 496 7.93 -27.54 5.36
N HIS A 497 9.14 -27.08 5.08
CA HIS A 497 10.29 -27.24 5.96
C HIS A 497 10.08 -26.51 7.31
N VAL A 498 9.59 -25.29 7.28
CA VAL A 498 9.32 -24.50 8.49
C VAL A 498 8.26 -25.18 9.36
N LEU A 499 7.12 -25.57 8.77
CA LEU A 499 6.04 -26.20 9.48
C LEU A 499 6.46 -27.54 10.07
N ARG A 500 7.23 -28.34 9.31
CA ARG A 500 7.80 -29.62 9.80
C ARG A 500 8.77 -29.36 10.96
N GLY A 501 9.64 -28.36 10.85
CA GLY A 501 10.56 -27.95 11.92
C GLY A 501 9.83 -27.52 13.20
N ALA A 502 8.62 -26.95 13.07
CA ALA A 502 7.73 -26.62 14.18
C ALA A 502 6.93 -27.82 14.73
N GLY A 503 7.20 -29.04 14.26
CA GLY A 503 6.52 -30.26 14.73
C GLY A 503 5.11 -30.46 14.15
N ILE A 504 4.74 -29.71 13.09
CA ILE A 504 3.45 -29.85 12.43
C ILE A 504 3.53 -30.98 11.40
N PRO A 505 2.67 -32.03 11.46
CA PRO A 505 2.65 -33.09 10.48
C PRO A 505 2.35 -32.55 9.07
N MET A 506 3.17 -32.95 8.10
CA MET A 506 3.03 -32.57 6.70
C MET A 506 2.60 -33.76 5.84
N ASP A 507 1.92 -33.48 4.74
CA ASP A 507 1.56 -34.46 3.72
C ASP A 507 2.81 -34.82 2.90
N GLU A 508 3.35 -36.02 3.10
CA GLU A 508 4.60 -36.46 2.48
C GLU A 508 4.43 -36.74 0.97
N ASP A 509 3.24 -37.20 0.53
CA ASP A 509 2.94 -37.37 -0.90
C ASP A 509 2.95 -36.03 -1.64
N PHE A 510 2.28 -35.03 -1.06
CA PHE A 510 2.32 -33.66 -1.61
C PHE A 510 3.76 -33.10 -1.64
N SER A 511 4.48 -33.23 -0.54
CA SER A 511 5.85 -32.71 -0.43
C SER A 511 6.81 -33.40 -1.42
N GLY A 512 6.65 -34.71 -1.62
CA GLY A 512 7.41 -35.48 -2.61
C GLY A 512 7.13 -35.04 -4.04
N LYS A 513 5.85 -34.87 -4.39
CA LYS A 513 5.42 -34.36 -5.71
C LYS A 513 5.93 -32.94 -5.98
N LEU A 514 5.84 -32.07 -4.97
CA LEU A 514 6.33 -30.68 -5.05
C LEU A 514 7.85 -30.67 -5.34
N SER A 515 8.61 -31.46 -4.59
CA SER A 515 10.07 -31.58 -4.77
C SER A 515 10.45 -32.13 -6.14
N GLU A 516 9.74 -33.17 -6.63
CA GLU A 516 9.98 -33.74 -7.96
C GLU A 516 9.72 -32.70 -9.06
N LYS A 517 8.56 -32.05 -9.00
CA LYS A 517 8.19 -31.07 -10.02
C LYS A 517 9.11 -29.83 -10.03
N LEU A 518 9.52 -29.34 -8.85
CA LEU A 518 10.44 -28.21 -8.75
C LEU A 518 11.80 -28.51 -9.40
N LYS A 519 12.30 -29.75 -9.30
CA LYS A 519 13.56 -30.16 -9.94
C LYS A 519 13.49 -30.18 -11.48
N ARG A 520 12.31 -30.35 -12.03
CA ARG A 520 12.07 -30.46 -13.48
C ARG A 520 11.49 -29.20 -14.08
N LEU A 521 11.10 -28.24 -13.25
CA LEU A 521 10.45 -27.01 -13.69
C LEU A 521 11.48 -26.07 -14.33
N ASP A 522 11.16 -25.60 -15.53
CA ASP A 522 11.83 -24.45 -16.13
C ASP A 522 11.62 -23.22 -15.23
N ASN A 523 12.70 -22.57 -14.83
CA ASN A 523 12.63 -21.42 -13.93
C ASN A 523 12.38 -20.08 -14.62
N GLY A 524 12.28 -20.07 -15.95
CA GLY A 524 12.01 -18.88 -16.76
C GLY A 524 13.16 -17.86 -16.78
N VAL A 525 14.38 -18.24 -16.38
CA VAL A 525 15.55 -17.35 -16.41
C VAL A 525 16.53 -17.87 -17.46
N THR A 526 16.37 -17.36 -18.68
CA THR A 526 17.15 -17.82 -19.84
C THR A 526 17.69 -16.63 -20.63
N LEU A 527 18.94 -16.76 -21.14
CA LEU A 527 19.57 -15.72 -21.96
C LEU A 527 19.03 -15.74 -23.40
N GLY A 528 18.78 -14.56 -23.96
CA GLY A 528 18.38 -14.35 -25.34
C GLY A 528 19.56 -13.96 -26.24
N ALA A 529 19.27 -13.80 -27.53
CA ALA A 529 20.27 -13.61 -28.59
C ALA A 529 21.12 -12.34 -28.44
N TRP A 530 20.60 -11.27 -27.84
CA TRP A 530 21.33 -10.04 -27.56
C TRP A 530 21.79 -9.91 -26.09
N GLY A 531 21.69 -11.02 -25.33
CA GLY A 531 22.17 -11.11 -23.94
C GLY A 531 21.18 -10.61 -22.90
N GLN A 532 19.90 -10.51 -23.21
CA GLN A 532 18.81 -10.18 -22.30
C GLN A 532 18.29 -11.42 -21.55
N ILE A 533 17.42 -11.20 -20.56
CA ILE A 533 16.50 -12.23 -20.04
C ILE A 533 15.34 -12.35 -21.05
N ARG A 534 15.14 -13.57 -21.59
CA ARG A 534 14.03 -13.83 -22.53
C ARG A 534 12.67 -13.61 -21.89
N GLU A 535 11.74 -13.07 -22.66
CA GLU A 535 10.34 -12.92 -22.26
C GLU A 535 9.50 -14.15 -22.70
N TRP A 536 9.80 -14.70 -23.87
CA TRP A 536 9.22 -15.95 -24.37
C TRP A 536 10.26 -17.06 -24.41
N ARG A 537 9.79 -18.31 -24.36
CA ARG A 537 10.66 -19.48 -24.41
C ARG A 537 11.46 -19.52 -25.71
N GLU A 538 10.80 -19.30 -26.84
CA GLU A 538 11.48 -19.09 -28.10
C GLU A 538 11.97 -17.64 -28.19
N ASP A 539 13.21 -17.47 -28.66
CA ASP A 539 13.82 -16.14 -28.76
C ASP A 539 13.19 -15.35 -29.91
N SER A 540 12.10 -14.64 -29.60
CA SER A 540 11.33 -13.90 -30.59
C SER A 540 11.96 -12.55 -30.89
N GLN A 541 12.82 -12.50 -31.91
CA GLN A 541 13.42 -11.26 -32.40
C GLN A 541 12.41 -10.20 -32.90
N LYS A 542 11.13 -10.54 -33.03
CA LYS A 542 10.08 -9.60 -33.41
C LYS A 542 9.41 -8.91 -32.23
N LEU A 543 9.39 -9.57 -31.09
CA LEU A 543 8.68 -9.11 -29.88
C LEU A 543 9.66 -8.69 -28.78
N ASP A 544 10.71 -9.48 -28.55
CA ASP A 544 11.77 -9.20 -27.59
C ASP A 544 12.96 -8.51 -28.29
N THR A 545 12.68 -7.32 -28.85
CA THR A 545 13.67 -6.55 -29.61
C THR A 545 14.42 -5.57 -28.73
N LEU A 546 15.69 -5.33 -29.07
CA LEU A 546 16.49 -4.28 -28.44
C LEU A 546 15.81 -2.92 -28.66
N GLY A 547 15.63 -2.15 -27.57
CA GLY A 547 14.99 -0.84 -27.56
C GLY A 547 13.46 -0.88 -27.52
N ASN A 548 12.83 -2.02 -27.25
CA ASN A 548 11.39 -2.11 -27.03
C ASN A 548 10.98 -1.39 -25.73
N PRO A 549 10.23 -0.27 -25.79
CA PRO A 549 9.92 0.54 -24.60
C PRO A 549 8.68 0.05 -23.84
N HIS A 550 8.34 -1.24 -23.95
CA HIS A 550 7.16 -1.78 -23.27
C HIS A 550 7.19 -1.51 -21.77
N ARG A 551 6.06 -1.09 -21.21
CA ARG A 551 5.95 -0.65 -19.81
C ARG A 551 6.07 -1.78 -18.79
N HIS A 552 5.69 -3.03 -19.13
CA HIS A 552 5.84 -4.19 -18.24
C HIS A 552 7.27 -4.75 -18.23
N LEU A 553 7.65 -5.32 -17.08
CA LEU A 553 8.90 -6.03 -16.85
C LEU A 553 8.63 -7.51 -16.52
N SER A 554 7.70 -8.13 -17.24
CA SER A 554 7.17 -9.46 -16.90
C SER A 554 8.25 -10.54 -16.84
N GLN A 555 9.29 -10.46 -17.69
CA GLN A 555 10.44 -11.35 -17.66
C GLN A 555 11.46 -11.05 -16.53
N LEU A 556 11.28 -10.00 -15.78
CA LEU A 556 12.16 -9.61 -14.67
C LEU A 556 11.51 -9.77 -13.28
N ILE A 557 10.41 -10.51 -13.17
CA ILE A 557 9.84 -10.87 -11.86
C ILE A 557 10.85 -11.66 -11.02
N ALA A 558 11.66 -12.48 -11.65
CA ALA A 558 12.78 -13.20 -11.04
C ALA A 558 13.82 -12.28 -10.36
N LEU A 559 13.95 -11.02 -10.81
CA LEU A 559 14.78 -9.98 -10.20
C LEU A 559 14.02 -9.28 -9.08
N TYR A 560 12.82 -8.73 -9.39
CA TYR A 560 11.95 -8.05 -8.43
C TYR A 560 10.47 -8.20 -8.84
N PRO A 561 9.61 -8.66 -7.91
CA PRO A 561 9.81 -8.89 -6.46
C PRO A 561 10.44 -10.24 -6.09
N GLY A 562 10.74 -11.09 -7.05
CA GLY A 562 11.38 -12.39 -6.84
C GLY A 562 12.83 -12.31 -6.31
N ASN A 563 13.49 -13.46 -6.28
CA ASN A 563 14.82 -13.57 -5.70
C ASN A 563 15.78 -14.48 -6.51
N GLN A 564 15.40 -14.86 -7.74
CA GLN A 564 16.18 -15.79 -8.55
C GLN A 564 17.42 -15.13 -9.17
N ILE A 565 17.28 -13.87 -9.62
CA ILE A 565 18.34 -13.08 -10.25
C ILE A 565 18.99 -12.17 -9.21
N SER A 566 20.30 -12.26 -9.03
CA SER A 566 21.07 -11.42 -8.14
C SER A 566 22.57 -11.56 -8.44
N TYR A 567 23.35 -10.49 -8.31
CA TYR A 567 24.82 -10.52 -8.36
C TYR A 567 25.44 -11.47 -7.30
N HIS A 568 24.74 -11.72 -6.21
CA HIS A 568 25.22 -12.68 -5.20
C HIS A 568 25.01 -14.14 -5.59
N LYS A 569 24.15 -14.42 -6.59
CA LYS A 569 23.92 -15.77 -7.11
C LYS A 569 24.69 -16.02 -8.40
N ASP A 570 24.44 -15.20 -9.41
CA ASP A 570 25.07 -15.33 -10.73
C ASP A 570 25.09 -13.97 -11.44
N ALA A 571 26.28 -13.43 -11.63
CA ALA A 571 26.49 -12.15 -12.30
C ALA A 571 26.01 -12.18 -13.77
N THR A 572 26.03 -13.33 -14.44
CA THR A 572 25.63 -13.46 -15.84
C THR A 572 24.16 -13.08 -16.02
N TYR A 573 23.29 -13.62 -15.16
CA TYR A 573 21.85 -13.29 -15.22
C TYR A 573 21.56 -11.90 -14.68
N ALA A 574 22.32 -11.40 -13.71
CA ALA A 574 22.19 -10.02 -13.25
C ALA A 574 22.56 -9.02 -14.36
N ASP A 575 23.64 -9.26 -15.10
CA ASP A 575 24.03 -8.45 -16.26
C ASP A 575 23.00 -8.55 -17.41
N ALA A 576 22.41 -9.71 -17.62
CA ALA A 576 21.34 -9.89 -18.62
C ALA A 576 20.07 -9.11 -18.21
N ALA A 577 19.71 -9.12 -16.93
CA ALA A 577 18.59 -8.31 -16.41
C ALA A 577 18.87 -6.81 -16.57
N LYS A 578 20.12 -6.38 -16.32
CA LYS A 578 20.56 -5.00 -16.57
C LYS A 578 20.37 -4.61 -18.03
N ARG A 579 20.82 -5.42 -18.98
CA ARG A 579 20.63 -5.20 -20.42
C ARG A 579 19.13 -5.11 -20.80
N THR A 580 18.32 -5.98 -20.19
CA THR A 580 16.86 -5.94 -20.40
C THR A 580 16.27 -4.60 -19.95
N LEU A 581 16.65 -4.10 -18.76
CA LEU A 581 16.19 -2.81 -18.23
C LEU A 581 16.68 -1.63 -19.09
N GLU A 582 17.95 -1.65 -19.51
CA GLU A 582 18.53 -0.64 -20.42
C GLU A 582 17.75 -0.60 -21.75
N SER A 583 17.38 -1.77 -22.28
CA SER A 583 16.58 -1.88 -23.50
C SER A 583 15.15 -1.35 -23.34
N ARG A 584 14.51 -1.56 -22.18
CA ARG A 584 13.19 -0.99 -21.85
C ARG A 584 13.24 0.52 -21.68
N GLY A 585 14.40 1.09 -21.35
CA GLY A 585 14.62 2.51 -21.11
C GLY A 585 13.97 3.01 -19.81
N ASP A 586 14.16 4.30 -19.53
CA ASP A 586 13.76 4.93 -18.27
C ASP A 586 12.33 5.49 -18.29
N LEU A 587 11.75 5.72 -19.47
CA LEU A 587 10.39 6.21 -19.62
C LEU A 587 9.38 5.13 -19.24
N GLY A 588 8.16 5.54 -18.89
CA GLY A 588 7.07 4.64 -18.51
C GLY A 588 5.91 5.38 -17.87
N THR A 589 4.82 4.66 -17.68
CA THR A 589 3.72 5.08 -16.80
C THR A 589 4.20 5.15 -15.34
N GLY A 590 3.45 5.75 -14.42
CA GLY A 590 3.89 5.93 -13.03
C GLY A 590 4.34 4.61 -12.39
N TRP A 591 3.50 3.58 -12.38
CA TRP A 591 3.85 2.27 -11.82
C TRP A 591 5.04 1.60 -12.55
N SER A 592 5.19 1.82 -13.86
CA SER A 592 6.30 1.25 -14.62
C SER A 592 7.65 1.84 -14.16
N ARG A 593 7.70 3.17 -13.96
CA ARG A 593 8.88 3.84 -13.39
C ARG A 593 9.17 3.34 -11.97
N ALA A 594 8.13 3.20 -11.14
CA ALA A 594 8.25 2.68 -9.78
C ALA A 594 8.81 1.24 -9.75
N TRP A 595 8.37 0.37 -10.66
CA TRP A 595 8.93 -1.00 -10.79
C TRP A 595 10.42 -0.97 -11.15
N LYS A 596 10.79 -0.09 -12.10
CA LYS A 596 12.19 0.07 -12.52
C LYS A 596 13.08 0.58 -11.39
N ILE A 597 12.60 1.48 -10.50
CA ILE A 597 13.37 1.91 -9.30
C ILE A 597 13.79 0.68 -8.48
N ALA A 598 12.83 -0.18 -8.13
CA ALA A 598 13.09 -1.37 -7.35
C ALA A 598 14.01 -2.38 -8.09
N ALA A 599 13.82 -2.55 -9.40
CA ALA A 599 14.66 -3.44 -10.21
C ALA A 599 16.12 -2.97 -10.27
N TRP A 600 16.37 -1.67 -10.47
CA TRP A 600 17.73 -1.12 -10.44
C TRP A 600 18.35 -1.15 -9.05
N ALA A 601 17.55 -0.95 -7.99
CA ALA A 601 18.02 -1.13 -6.62
C ALA A 601 18.49 -2.58 -6.36
N ARG A 602 17.76 -3.59 -6.90
CA ARG A 602 18.17 -5.01 -6.82
C ARG A 602 19.46 -5.31 -7.60
N LEU A 603 19.74 -4.56 -8.64
CA LEU A 603 21.02 -4.60 -9.36
C LEU A 603 22.11 -3.74 -8.70
N GLN A 604 21.85 -3.19 -7.51
CA GLN A 604 22.81 -2.38 -6.74
C GLN A 604 23.28 -1.11 -7.50
N ASP A 605 22.49 -0.63 -8.46
CA ASP A 605 22.75 0.60 -9.20
C ASP A 605 21.91 1.76 -8.62
N GLY A 606 22.42 2.34 -7.53
CA GLY A 606 21.74 3.43 -6.80
C GLY A 606 21.58 4.71 -7.62
N GLU A 607 22.54 5.02 -8.50
CA GLU A 607 22.47 6.21 -9.35
C GLU A 607 21.34 6.09 -10.38
N HIS A 608 21.18 4.92 -10.97
CA HIS A 608 20.09 4.67 -11.92
C HIS A 608 18.73 4.64 -11.23
N ALA A 609 18.64 3.94 -10.08
CA ALA A 609 17.42 3.93 -9.28
C ALA A 609 17.00 5.35 -8.86
N TYR A 610 17.93 6.19 -8.45
CA TYR A 610 17.68 7.59 -8.09
C TYR A 610 17.22 8.44 -9.29
N ARG A 611 17.85 8.30 -10.44
CA ARG A 611 17.43 8.99 -11.67
C ARG A 611 15.96 8.64 -12.02
N LEU A 612 15.58 7.38 -11.85
CA LEU A 612 14.20 6.94 -12.06
C LEU A 612 13.25 7.47 -10.98
N LEU A 613 13.67 7.57 -9.72
CA LEU A 613 12.90 8.21 -8.66
C LEU A 613 12.60 9.68 -9.03
N LYS A 614 13.60 10.42 -9.54
CA LYS A 614 13.37 11.79 -10.01
C LYS A 614 12.47 11.86 -11.24
N SER A 615 12.54 10.87 -12.14
CA SER A 615 11.61 10.75 -13.27
C SER A 615 10.19 10.41 -12.80
N ALA A 616 10.02 9.58 -11.77
CA ALA A 616 8.70 9.31 -11.17
C ALA A 616 8.07 10.57 -10.53
N LEU A 617 8.87 11.55 -10.17
CA LEU A 617 8.45 12.86 -9.65
C LEU A 617 8.25 13.93 -10.74
N ASP A 618 8.28 13.56 -12.02
CA ASP A 618 7.95 14.49 -13.11
C ASP A 618 6.51 14.99 -12.96
N PHE A 619 6.32 16.30 -13.14
CA PHE A 619 4.99 16.89 -12.96
C PHE A 619 4.07 16.54 -14.13
N SER A 620 2.92 15.93 -13.81
CA SER A 620 1.87 15.57 -14.76
C SER A 620 0.64 16.47 -14.66
N THR A 621 0.03 16.77 -15.79
CA THR A 621 -1.27 17.48 -15.87
C THR A 621 -2.34 16.65 -16.55
N LEU A 622 -2.00 15.48 -17.06
CA LEU A 622 -2.89 14.65 -17.86
C LEU A 622 -3.81 13.80 -16.96
N THR A 623 -5.12 14.01 -17.08
CA THR A 623 -6.16 13.35 -16.27
C THR A 623 -7.02 12.35 -17.06
N VAL A 624 -6.65 12.08 -18.30
CA VAL A 624 -7.30 11.09 -19.19
C VAL A 624 -6.36 9.90 -19.42
N ILE A 625 -6.91 8.77 -19.80
CA ILE A 625 -6.12 7.56 -20.07
C ILE A 625 -5.13 7.85 -21.21
N SER A 626 -3.85 7.60 -20.95
CA SER A 626 -2.78 7.60 -21.96
C SER A 626 -1.87 6.39 -21.70
N MET A 627 -1.56 5.68 -22.77
CA MET A 627 -0.62 4.55 -22.77
C MET A 627 0.78 4.96 -23.23
N ASP A 628 0.99 6.26 -23.50
CA ASP A 628 2.27 6.79 -23.93
C ASP A 628 3.30 6.72 -22.80
N SER A 629 4.47 6.21 -23.10
CA SER A 629 5.49 5.87 -22.11
C SER A 629 6.16 7.08 -21.43
N ASP A 630 5.99 8.29 -21.98
CA ASP A 630 6.60 9.52 -21.45
C ASP A 630 5.69 10.34 -20.53
N GLN A 631 4.44 9.91 -20.30
CA GLN A 631 3.42 10.68 -19.61
C GLN A 631 3.28 10.38 -18.10
N GLY A 632 4.00 9.41 -17.57
CA GLY A 632 3.96 9.08 -16.14
C GLY A 632 4.60 10.16 -15.25
N GLY A 633 4.22 10.24 -13.99
CA GLY A 633 4.74 11.21 -13.03
C GLY A 633 3.85 11.39 -11.81
N VAL A 634 3.79 12.62 -11.27
CA VAL A 634 2.91 12.97 -10.14
C VAL A 634 2.11 14.24 -10.41
N TYR A 635 0.95 14.35 -9.77
CA TYR A 635 0.15 15.58 -9.74
C TYR A 635 0.63 16.53 -8.63
N GLU A 636 0.00 17.72 -8.53
CA GLU A 636 0.33 18.71 -7.49
C GLU A 636 0.24 18.15 -6.07
N ASN A 637 -0.69 17.23 -5.82
CA ASN A 637 -0.91 16.58 -4.53
C ASN A 637 -0.07 15.32 -4.30
N LEU A 638 0.91 15.07 -5.17
CA LEU A 638 1.80 13.89 -5.18
C LEU A 638 1.09 12.56 -5.44
N PHE A 639 -0.16 12.52 -5.85
CA PHE A 639 -0.74 11.31 -6.39
C PHE A 639 -0.02 10.89 -7.67
N ASP A 640 0.30 9.60 -7.78
CA ASP A 640 0.93 9.03 -8.97
C ASP A 640 0.03 9.14 -10.20
N SER A 641 0.64 9.39 -11.32
CA SER A 641 -0.03 9.48 -12.63
C SER A 641 0.45 8.37 -13.54
N HIS A 642 -0.46 7.45 -13.84
CA HIS A 642 -0.26 6.48 -14.94
C HIS A 642 -0.03 7.20 -16.30
N PRO A 643 -0.87 8.12 -16.89
CA PRO A 643 -2.13 8.78 -16.53
C PRO A 643 -3.41 7.95 -16.75
N PRO A 644 -4.54 8.22 -16.07
CA PRO A 644 -4.71 9.14 -14.95
C PRO A 644 -4.18 8.57 -13.62
N PHE A 645 -4.66 9.06 -12.47
CA PHE A 645 -4.28 8.60 -11.15
C PHE A 645 -4.41 7.09 -10.99
N GLN A 646 -3.30 6.46 -10.60
CA GLN A 646 -3.23 5.11 -10.07
C GLN A 646 -2.29 5.10 -8.86
N ILE A 647 -2.72 4.51 -7.75
CA ILE A 647 -1.99 4.60 -6.47
C ILE A 647 -0.77 3.68 -6.40
N ASP A 648 -0.71 2.69 -7.27
CA ASP A 648 0.35 1.68 -7.31
C ASP A 648 1.74 2.29 -7.51
N GLY A 649 1.88 3.34 -8.32
CA GLY A 649 3.15 4.05 -8.49
C GLY A 649 3.65 4.72 -7.21
N ASN A 650 2.76 5.28 -6.38
CA ASN A 650 3.12 5.80 -5.06
C ASN A 650 3.70 4.70 -4.16
N PHE A 651 3.05 3.55 -4.10
CA PHE A 651 3.48 2.42 -3.28
C PHE A 651 4.75 1.75 -3.82
N GLY A 652 4.81 1.56 -5.13
CA GLY A 652 5.98 0.99 -5.80
C GLY A 652 7.24 1.83 -5.62
N ALA A 653 7.14 3.16 -5.72
CA ALA A 653 8.26 4.06 -5.47
C ALA A 653 8.72 4.02 -4.00
N THR A 654 7.79 3.97 -3.04
CA THR A 654 8.11 3.80 -1.62
C THR A 654 8.86 2.48 -1.36
N ALA A 655 8.41 1.38 -1.98
CA ALA A 655 9.10 0.09 -1.93
C ALA A 655 10.49 0.16 -2.59
N GLY A 656 10.60 0.85 -3.74
CA GLY A 656 11.87 1.07 -4.44
C GLY A 656 12.89 1.82 -3.59
N ILE A 657 12.48 2.90 -2.91
CA ILE A 657 13.34 3.63 -1.95
C ILE A 657 13.78 2.72 -0.80
N ALA A 658 12.86 1.91 -0.26
CA ALA A 658 13.21 0.94 0.78
C ALA A 658 14.23 -0.08 0.28
N GLU A 659 14.11 -0.60 -0.96
CA GLU A 659 15.07 -1.51 -1.60
C GLU A 659 16.45 -0.86 -1.85
N MET A 660 16.50 0.45 -2.05
CA MET A 660 17.78 1.18 -2.13
C MET A 660 18.53 1.18 -0.79
N LEU A 661 17.80 1.11 0.34
CA LEU A 661 18.32 1.24 1.69
C LEU A 661 18.53 -0.12 2.39
N LEU A 662 17.65 -1.11 2.15
CA LEU A 662 17.66 -2.40 2.86
C LEU A 662 17.08 -3.51 2.00
N GLN A 663 17.82 -4.60 1.82
CA GLN A 663 17.34 -5.82 1.12
C GLN A 663 17.56 -7.06 1.99
N SER A 664 16.63 -8.04 1.94
CA SER A 664 16.75 -9.29 2.71
C SER A 664 16.43 -10.58 1.92
N HIS A 665 16.16 -10.46 0.63
CA HIS A 665 15.66 -11.53 -0.24
C HIS A 665 16.68 -12.63 -0.60
N GLN A 666 17.96 -12.53 -0.17
CA GLN A 666 19.02 -13.49 -0.51
C GLN A 666 19.45 -14.38 0.66
N GLY A 667 18.64 -14.48 1.72
CA GLY A 667 18.97 -15.22 2.94
C GLY A 667 19.99 -14.51 3.83
N PHE A 668 20.25 -13.25 3.58
CA PHE A 668 20.99 -12.30 4.41
C PHE A 668 20.45 -10.89 4.19
N ILE A 669 20.76 -9.99 5.09
CA ILE A 669 20.30 -8.62 5.08
C ILE A 669 21.42 -7.73 4.54
N HIS A 670 21.19 -7.10 3.38
CA HIS A 670 22.14 -6.21 2.72
C HIS A 670 21.83 -4.77 3.09
N LEU A 671 22.78 -4.09 3.72
CA LEU A 671 22.64 -2.71 4.20
C LEU A 671 23.13 -1.73 3.13
N LEU A 672 22.33 -0.72 2.83
CA LEU A 672 22.60 0.35 1.85
C LEU A 672 23.06 -0.19 0.48
N PRO A 673 22.35 -1.20 -0.11
CA PRO A 673 22.80 -1.88 -1.33
C PRO A 673 22.86 -0.97 -2.56
N ALA A 674 22.05 0.09 -2.61
CA ALA A 674 21.92 0.96 -3.78
C ALA A 674 21.79 2.45 -3.37
N LEU A 675 22.67 2.90 -2.47
CA LEU A 675 22.68 4.28 -2.00
C LEU A 675 23.25 5.21 -3.09
N PRO A 676 22.49 6.20 -3.60
CA PRO A 676 23.00 7.16 -4.58
C PRO A 676 23.95 8.16 -3.91
N ALA A 677 24.90 8.71 -4.67
CA ALA A 677 25.91 9.64 -4.16
C ALA A 677 25.28 10.90 -3.55
N VAL A 678 24.14 11.35 -4.06
CA VAL A 678 23.43 12.52 -3.55
C VAL A 678 22.88 12.33 -2.14
N TRP A 679 22.58 11.10 -1.73
CA TRP A 679 22.22 10.75 -0.35
C TRP A 679 23.47 10.50 0.50
N ALA A 680 24.45 11.41 0.42
CA ALA A 680 25.75 11.24 1.06
C ALA A 680 25.66 11.09 2.58
N ASN A 681 24.70 11.77 3.21
CA ASN A 681 24.47 11.74 4.66
C ASN A 681 23.01 11.48 4.96
N GLY A 682 22.73 10.61 5.91
CA GLY A 682 21.36 10.33 6.28
C GLY A 682 21.22 9.29 7.36
N SER A 683 19.98 9.03 7.70
CA SER A 683 19.59 7.96 8.61
C SER A 683 18.24 7.37 8.20
N VAL A 684 18.06 6.11 8.49
CA VAL A 684 16.74 5.46 8.42
C VAL A 684 16.56 4.57 9.64
N THR A 685 15.38 4.64 10.24
CA THR A 685 15.04 3.82 11.40
C THR A 685 13.74 3.08 11.13
N GLY A 686 13.64 1.85 11.64
CA GLY A 686 12.40 1.08 11.67
C GLY A 686 12.09 0.29 10.40
N LEU A 687 12.92 0.30 9.35
CA LEU A 687 12.76 -0.62 8.22
C LEU A 687 12.90 -2.06 8.70
N ARG A 688 12.09 -2.95 8.13
CA ARG A 688 12.10 -4.37 8.47
C ARG A 688 12.77 -5.21 7.40
N ALA A 689 13.29 -6.35 7.85
CA ALA A 689 13.86 -7.41 7.03
C ALA A 689 13.21 -8.76 7.36
N GLU A 690 13.35 -9.72 6.46
CA GLU A 690 12.94 -11.12 6.67
C GLU A 690 13.60 -11.69 7.93
N GLY A 691 12.90 -12.56 8.67
CA GLY A 691 13.32 -13.08 9.96
C GLY A 691 12.88 -12.25 11.16
N ASP A 692 11.96 -11.29 10.95
CA ASP A 692 11.44 -10.37 11.97
C ASP A 692 12.53 -9.47 12.60
N PHE A 693 13.39 -8.91 11.74
CA PHE A 693 14.41 -7.95 12.13
C PHE A 693 14.00 -6.53 11.78
N THR A 694 14.28 -5.58 12.70
CA THR A 694 14.05 -4.14 12.50
C THR A 694 15.38 -3.39 12.60
N PHE A 695 15.63 -2.50 11.63
CA PHE A 695 16.93 -1.82 11.48
C PHE A 695 16.83 -0.33 11.77
N ALA A 696 17.88 0.19 12.41
CA ALA A 696 18.22 1.59 12.48
C ALA A 696 19.64 1.79 11.92
N MET A 697 19.79 2.65 10.92
CA MET A 697 21.05 2.89 10.23
C MET A 697 21.32 4.39 10.12
N GLU A 698 22.57 4.78 10.30
CA GLU A 698 23.07 6.13 10.01
C GLU A 698 24.31 6.02 9.12
N TRP A 699 24.41 6.91 8.16
CA TRP A 699 25.58 6.96 7.24
C TRP A 699 26.06 8.38 7.04
N ASN A 700 27.37 8.51 6.74
CA ASN A 700 28.04 9.75 6.45
C ASN A 700 29.02 9.54 5.28
N ALA A 701 29.06 10.50 4.35
CA ALA A 701 29.85 10.41 3.13
C ALA A 701 29.66 9.07 2.38
N GLY A 702 28.41 8.60 2.30
CA GLY A 702 28.03 7.33 1.65
C GLY A 702 28.47 6.07 2.38
N ARG A 703 28.92 6.18 3.62
CA ARG A 703 29.40 5.03 4.42
C ARG A 703 28.57 4.86 5.68
N LEU A 704 28.13 3.67 5.93
CA LEU A 704 27.41 3.33 7.16
C LEU A 704 28.32 3.60 8.39
N THR A 705 27.82 4.39 9.32
CA THR A 705 28.55 4.81 10.54
C THR A 705 27.96 4.17 11.80
N GLN A 706 26.66 3.90 11.81
CA GLN A 706 25.97 3.23 12.92
C GLN A 706 24.93 2.27 12.35
N CYS A 707 24.79 1.12 12.99
CA CYS A 707 23.70 0.20 12.72
C CYS A 707 23.25 -0.47 14.01
N ALA A 708 21.94 -0.47 14.23
CA ALA A 708 21.32 -1.26 15.26
C ALA A 708 20.26 -2.19 14.63
N VAL A 709 20.20 -3.43 15.10
CA VAL A 709 19.19 -4.41 14.69
C VAL A 709 18.45 -4.93 15.91
N THR A 710 17.12 -4.84 15.87
CA THR A 710 16.24 -5.42 16.88
C THR A 710 15.66 -6.72 16.32
N SER A 711 15.79 -7.81 17.07
CA SER A 711 15.26 -9.12 16.70
C SER A 711 13.87 -9.33 17.33
N GLY A 712 12.81 -9.39 16.52
CA GLY A 712 11.44 -9.65 17.00
C GLY A 712 11.20 -11.13 17.30
N HIS A 713 11.86 -12.05 16.59
CA HIS A 713 11.65 -13.49 16.73
C HIS A 713 12.78 -14.21 17.49
N GLY A 714 14.03 -13.75 17.34
CA GLY A 714 15.24 -14.47 17.72
C GLY A 714 15.83 -15.25 16.51
N GLY A 715 16.89 -16.02 16.75
CA GLY A 715 17.54 -16.84 15.72
C GLY A 715 18.77 -16.20 15.10
N GLU A 716 19.22 -16.72 13.97
CA GLU A 716 20.44 -16.27 13.30
C GLU A 716 20.17 -15.00 12.48
N CYS A 717 20.93 -13.94 12.75
CA CYS A 717 20.96 -12.72 11.95
C CYS A 717 22.20 -12.76 11.04
N ARG A 718 21.99 -12.63 9.73
CA ARG A 718 23.04 -12.59 8.71
C ARG A 718 23.02 -11.23 8.03
N ILE A 719 24.14 -10.51 8.12
CA ILE A 719 24.25 -9.15 7.59
C ILE A 719 25.40 -9.07 6.59
N TYR A 720 25.11 -8.50 5.42
CA TYR A 720 26.09 -8.18 4.40
C TYR A 720 26.26 -6.66 4.27
N CYS A 721 27.49 -6.19 4.46
CA CYS A 721 27.87 -4.80 4.22
C CYS A 721 29.35 -4.73 3.84
N PRO A 722 29.70 -4.69 2.55
CA PRO A 722 31.09 -4.71 2.09
C PRO A 722 31.93 -3.54 2.59
N ALA A 723 31.30 -2.37 2.79
CA ALA A 723 31.96 -1.15 3.23
C ALA A 723 32.21 -1.07 4.74
N ALA A 724 31.56 -1.93 5.54
CA ALA A 724 31.70 -1.93 6.98
C ALA A 724 32.85 -2.84 7.44
N ARG A 725 33.72 -2.29 8.26
CA ARG A 725 34.77 -3.03 8.98
C ARG A 725 34.31 -3.29 10.42
N TRP A 726 33.09 -3.77 10.58
CA TRP A 726 32.59 -4.06 11.91
C TRP A 726 33.24 -5.32 12.44
N LEU A 727 33.96 -5.13 13.52
CA LEU A 727 34.66 -6.21 14.19
C LEU A 727 33.88 -6.72 15.40
N LYS A 728 32.84 -5.97 15.83
CA LYS A 728 32.12 -6.25 17.08
C LYS A 728 30.63 -6.04 16.94
N VAL A 729 29.88 -6.98 17.52
CA VAL A 729 28.44 -6.87 17.79
C VAL A 729 28.25 -6.88 19.30
N GLU A 730 27.52 -5.92 19.82
CA GLU A 730 27.24 -5.76 21.24
C GLU A 730 25.74 -5.71 21.48
N SER A 731 25.23 -6.50 22.42
CA SER A 731 23.83 -6.45 22.82
C SER A 731 23.50 -5.13 23.50
N SER A 732 22.21 -4.78 23.59
CA SER A 732 21.75 -3.60 24.34
C SER A 732 22.10 -3.65 25.84
N LYS A 733 22.50 -4.82 26.37
CA LYS A 733 22.98 -5.03 27.73
C LYS A 733 24.46 -4.78 27.89
N GLY A 734 25.18 -4.46 26.81
CA GLY A 734 26.64 -4.26 26.79
C GLY A 734 27.44 -5.54 26.71
N GLU A 735 26.83 -6.67 26.36
CA GLU A 735 27.51 -7.96 26.20
C GLU A 735 28.01 -8.12 24.77
N GLU A 736 29.29 -8.50 24.62
CA GLU A 736 29.88 -8.81 23.31
C GLU A 736 29.30 -10.13 22.78
N VAL A 737 28.81 -10.10 21.54
CA VAL A 737 28.22 -11.27 20.88
C VAL A 737 29.23 -11.91 19.93
N THR A 738 29.34 -13.23 19.99
CA THR A 738 30.23 -13.98 19.08
C THR A 738 29.75 -13.83 17.64
N VAL A 739 30.60 -13.30 16.78
CA VAL A 739 30.34 -13.09 15.37
C VAL A 739 31.11 -14.10 14.53
N SER A 740 30.43 -14.77 13.62
CA SER A 740 31.02 -15.62 12.59
C SER A 740 31.16 -14.83 11.30
N SER A 741 32.38 -14.77 10.75
CA SER A 741 32.61 -14.23 9.39
C SER A 741 32.45 -15.35 8.38
N ILE A 742 31.47 -15.26 7.48
CA ILE A 742 31.19 -16.29 6.46
C ILE A 742 32.05 -16.04 5.22
N ASN A 743 32.13 -14.79 4.77
CA ASN A 743 33.00 -14.34 3.68
C ASN A 743 33.24 -12.81 3.80
N LYS A 744 33.95 -12.20 2.83
CA LYS A 744 34.20 -10.75 2.84
C LYS A 744 32.88 -9.97 2.88
N GLY A 745 32.61 -9.30 4.00
CA GLY A 745 31.46 -8.44 4.20
C GLY A 745 30.18 -9.14 4.71
N LEU A 746 30.15 -10.48 4.78
CA LEU A 746 29.03 -11.23 5.34
C LEU A 746 29.39 -11.77 6.73
N ILE A 747 28.63 -11.34 7.72
CA ILE A 747 28.73 -11.81 9.12
C ILE A 747 27.44 -12.49 9.55
N SER A 748 27.52 -13.37 10.55
CA SER A 748 26.35 -13.92 11.23
C SER A 748 26.54 -13.96 12.74
N PHE A 749 25.46 -13.84 13.48
CA PHE A 749 25.43 -13.97 14.93
C PHE A 749 24.03 -14.41 15.40
N SER A 750 23.99 -15.05 16.56
CA SER A 750 22.73 -15.47 17.18
C SER A 750 22.06 -14.31 17.90
N THR A 751 20.75 -14.23 17.78
CA THR A 751 19.94 -13.21 18.42
C THR A 751 18.90 -13.80 19.37
N VAL A 752 18.48 -13.02 20.35
CA VAL A 752 17.42 -13.34 21.30
C VAL A 752 16.21 -12.47 20.99
N LYS A 753 15.02 -13.04 21.08
CA LYS A 753 13.77 -12.33 20.86
C LYS A 753 13.64 -11.09 21.73
N GLY A 754 13.33 -9.95 21.12
CA GLY A 754 13.13 -8.65 21.77
C GLY A 754 14.41 -7.90 22.08
N GLU A 755 15.60 -8.46 21.79
CA GLU A 755 16.88 -7.77 22.03
C GLU A 755 17.33 -6.96 20.83
N THR A 756 18.06 -5.87 21.12
CA THR A 756 18.70 -4.99 20.12
C THR A 756 20.22 -5.20 20.17
N TYR A 757 20.83 -5.20 19.01
CA TYR A 757 22.26 -5.41 18.81
C TYR A 757 22.85 -4.22 18.05
N ASN A 758 23.92 -3.65 18.58
CA ASN A 758 24.66 -2.55 17.96
C ASN A 758 25.89 -3.10 17.25
N LEU A 759 26.03 -2.75 15.98
CA LEU A 759 27.19 -3.07 15.16
C LEU A 759 28.16 -1.90 15.20
N LYS A 760 29.39 -2.15 15.69
CA LYS A 760 30.44 -1.13 15.93
C LYS A 760 31.70 -1.39 15.10
#